data_a97fed762709fa06ce865d5e91b0dfee
#
_entry.id   a97fed762709fa06ce865d5e91b0dfee
#
_cell.length_a   1.000
_cell.length_b   1.000
_cell.length_c   1.000
_cell.angle_alpha   90.00
_cell.angle_beta   90.00
_cell.angle_gamma   90.00
#
_symmetry.space_group_name_H-M   'P 1'
#
loop_
_entity.id
_entity.type
_entity.pdbx_description
1 polymer ?
#
loop_
_entity_poly.entity_id
_entity_poly.type
_entity_poly.pdbx_seq_one_letter_code
_entity_poly.pdbx_strand_id
1 'polypeptide(L)'
;MPPKKRPKQLPESAVPSVSGGVSGDMDLGTTRKRRKVISESYVGDGIPMSASGCATSLSSSSAGTRDDVALRVAPSYGHSAGVSVDFNQLASGLENSEGVTSAYGDLGDCNCVCSFCGATFWYEERLRISSNALKFNRCCEGGRVDLPREDAPPATFVQLLSNKNDLDNIRAYNQMFSMASYGAHIDDSVNNNRGPYVFKISDKVYHWIGSFCPEEGDPPRFLQLYIYDTVNEVRNRMRFFGGDSSEVLRTEIVGLLIEVLNANNELVKLFRSARDRILTNDVPDLHVRLFSDGTKTDYDMIIEYKGGTPKQINKLHPSYMSLQFPLFFVYGQMGYHPGLKLRNIHGGGGRRKDKMTMNMFYTYQLHDRYNMFGLLSRSGRLFQQYVVTAYCSIELDKLDYLRNNQHNIRNEFLSGLYDALSRGDYYGADVGSRTILPASFTGGPRYMYSHYLDELAICRVHGNPKFFITFTCNAKWPEIGRYLRRYPGLTSTDRADIVAWIFNMKVKQLISVLKNEELFGTYRAVLYTIEFQKRGLSHCHTLLWIQSLLRSYLPEDVDRFVSAELPDPVTDPNGYKVVADMMMHDPCGLSNTKASCMEETLQEPVCSKKFPKPFNENTYFDKDGFIHYRRRNLGISADKKICSLDNGYVVPYNRALCLRFHAHINVEWCGWTMLIKYLFKYISKGIERVAAHIPRPVGGDTSANAEQNRNNDEIKNFVDARFICPYEACWPYI
;
A
#
# COMPACT_ATOMS: atom_id res chain seq x y z
N MET A 1 59.31 -1.61 5.23
CA MET A 1 59.51 -2.62 6.31
C MET A 1 59.96 -1.86 7.52
N PRO A 2 59.32 -2.08 8.66
CA PRO A 2 59.30 -3.17 9.61
C PRO A 2 57.92 -3.35 10.29
N PRO A 3 57.72 -4.17 11.37
CA PRO A 3 57.06 -5.47 11.22
C PRO A 3 55.70 -5.57 11.98
N LYS A 4 54.95 -6.63 11.65
CA LYS A 4 53.66 -7.07 12.23
C LYS A 4 53.72 -7.37 13.73
N LYS A 5 52.67 -6.97 14.50
CA LYS A 5 52.36 -7.53 15.82
C LYS A 5 51.04 -8.31 15.80
N ARG A 6 51.11 -9.55 16.33
CA ARG A 6 50.00 -10.50 16.56
C ARG A 6 49.17 -10.10 17.80
N PRO A 7 47.91 -10.49 17.91
CA PRO A 7 47.05 -10.20 19.06
C PRO A 7 47.25 -11.26 20.18
N LYS A 8 47.09 -10.81 21.42
CA LYS A 8 47.12 -11.62 22.64
C LYS A 8 45.80 -12.29 22.93
N GLN A 9 45.85 -13.55 23.35
CA GLN A 9 44.81 -14.36 23.96
C GLN A 9 44.46 -13.84 25.37
N LEU A 10 43.18 -13.95 25.73
CA LEU A 10 42.67 -13.76 27.11
C LEU A 10 42.27 -15.12 27.68
N PRO A 11 42.39 -15.34 29.00
CA PRO A 11 42.16 -16.63 29.64
C PRO A 11 40.69 -16.82 30.10
N GLU A 12 40.30 -18.11 30.14
CA GLU A 12 39.12 -18.64 30.80
C GLU A 12 39.18 -18.51 32.32
N SER A 13 38.06 -18.19 32.98
CA SER A 13 37.74 -18.68 34.31
C SER A 13 36.26 -18.53 34.69
N ALA A 14 35.65 -19.66 34.96
CA ALA A 14 34.92 -20.07 36.17
C ALA A 14 33.48 -19.53 36.39
N VAL A 15 32.55 -20.48 36.33
CA VAL A 15 31.17 -20.48 36.86
C VAL A 15 31.22 -20.62 38.39
N PRO A 16 30.28 -20.04 39.14
CA PRO A 16 29.66 -20.78 40.25
C PRO A 16 28.14 -20.82 40.17
N SER A 17 27.60 -22.00 40.44
CA SER A 17 26.25 -22.36 40.74
C SER A 17 25.85 -21.90 42.16
N VAL A 18 24.62 -21.31 42.30
CA VAL A 18 23.91 -21.34 43.62
C VAL A 18 22.42 -21.50 43.33
N SER A 19 21.90 -22.55 43.97
CA SER A 19 20.50 -22.90 44.18
C SER A 19 19.87 -22.05 45.27
N GLY A 20 18.56 -21.74 45.18
CA GLY A 20 17.80 -21.22 46.31
C GLY A 20 16.40 -20.77 45.90
N GLY A 21 15.39 -21.62 46.17
CA GLY A 21 14.00 -21.24 45.98
C GLY A 21 13.45 -20.43 47.18
N VAL A 22 12.42 -19.65 46.94
CA VAL A 22 11.32 -19.37 47.88
C VAL A 22 10.11 -18.91 47.07
N SER A 23 8.98 -19.50 47.40
CA SER A 23 7.60 -19.27 47.02
C SER A 23 7.04 -17.92 47.53
N GLY A 24 6.14 -17.32 46.76
CA GLY A 24 5.29 -16.21 47.25
C GLY A 24 4.26 -15.82 46.22
N ASP A 25 3.03 -16.33 46.39
CA ASP A 25 1.81 -15.91 45.71
C ASP A 25 1.52 -14.44 45.92
N MET A 26 1.15 -13.71 44.84
CA MET A 26 0.17 -12.63 44.92
C MET A 26 -0.54 -12.45 43.58
N ASP A 27 -1.80 -12.74 43.62
CA ASP A 27 -2.84 -12.51 42.64
C ASP A 27 -3.11 -11.01 42.41
N LEU A 28 -3.09 -10.54 41.19
CA LEU A 28 -3.74 -9.29 40.79
C LEU A 28 -4.20 -9.39 39.32
N GLY A 29 -5.47 -9.73 39.20
CA GLY A 29 -6.18 -9.72 37.93
C GLY A 29 -6.29 -8.36 37.28
N THR A 30 -5.87 -8.26 36.04
CA THR A 30 -6.36 -7.24 35.12
C THR A 30 -6.49 -7.82 33.72
N THR A 31 -7.72 -7.99 33.34
CA THR A 31 -8.17 -8.38 32.00
C THR A 31 -7.75 -7.31 30.96
N ARG A 32 -6.67 -7.54 30.19
CA ARG A 32 -6.34 -6.75 29.00
C ARG A 32 -6.96 -7.41 27.77
N LYS A 33 -7.94 -6.75 27.17
CA LYS A 33 -8.42 -7.06 25.81
C LYS A 33 -7.31 -6.76 24.79
N ARG A 34 -6.71 -7.81 24.24
CA ARG A 34 -5.75 -7.69 23.11
C ARG A 34 -6.52 -7.31 21.85
N ARG A 35 -6.15 -6.17 21.24
CA ARG A 35 -6.52 -5.83 19.87
C ARG A 35 -5.67 -6.66 18.91
N LYS A 36 -6.30 -7.39 18.01
CA LYS A 36 -5.65 -8.12 16.92
C LYS A 36 -4.91 -7.15 16.01
N VAL A 37 -3.60 -7.26 15.98
CA VAL A 37 -2.74 -6.78 14.91
C VAL A 37 -2.62 -7.94 13.91
N ILE A 38 -2.57 -7.64 12.62
CA ILE A 38 -2.48 -8.63 11.54
C ILE A 38 -1.09 -9.27 11.53
N SER A 39 -0.89 -10.16 12.46
CA SER A 39 0.05 -11.28 12.42
C SER A 39 -0.72 -12.45 13.02
N GLU A 40 -1.38 -13.24 12.17
CA GLU A 40 -2.03 -14.47 12.63
C GLU A 40 -0.96 -15.54 12.83
N SER A 41 -0.38 -15.58 14.04
CA SER A 41 0.29 -16.76 14.53
C SER A 41 -0.73 -17.62 15.28
N TYR A 42 -1.28 -18.62 14.65
CA TYR A 42 -2.08 -19.64 15.31
C TYR A 42 -1.15 -20.74 15.82
N VAL A 43 -1.07 -20.87 17.13
CA VAL A 43 -0.60 -22.07 17.82
C VAL A 43 -1.82 -22.98 17.98
N GLY A 44 -1.80 -24.14 17.35
CA GLY A 44 -2.85 -25.14 17.51
C GLY A 44 -2.77 -25.77 18.90
N ASP A 45 -3.81 -25.57 19.69
CA ASP A 45 -3.98 -26.24 20.96
C ASP A 45 -4.39 -27.72 20.76
N GLY A 46 -3.62 -28.61 21.37
CA GLY A 46 -3.94 -30.01 21.48
C GLY A 46 -5.11 -30.24 22.42
N ILE A 47 -6.05 -31.04 21.98
CA ILE A 47 -7.24 -31.48 22.72
C ILE A 47 -6.86 -32.56 23.75
N PRO A 48 -7.35 -32.52 24.95
CA PRO A 48 -7.66 -33.74 25.72
C PRO A 48 -9.17 -33.99 25.76
N MET A 49 -9.53 -35.19 25.34
CA MET A 49 -10.86 -35.77 25.50
C MET A 49 -11.21 -35.96 26.96
N SER A 50 -12.41 -35.57 27.36
CA SER A 50 -13.16 -36.32 28.37
C SER A 50 -14.67 -36.08 28.22
N ALA A 51 -15.42 -37.20 28.27
CA ALA A 51 -16.84 -37.35 28.06
C ALA A 51 -17.65 -37.03 29.31
N SER A 52 -18.88 -36.60 29.12
CA SER A 52 -20.16 -37.02 29.74
C SER A 52 -21.18 -35.90 29.47
N GLY A 53 -22.25 -36.08 28.77
CA GLY A 53 -23.41 -36.85 29.02
C GLY A 53 -24.47 -35.99 29.75
N CYS A 54 -25.49 -35.49 29.03
CA CYS A 54 -26.89 -35.67 29.42
C CYS A 54 -27.86 -35.07 28.38
N ALA A 55 -28.81 -35.87 28.00
CA ALA A 55 -29.92 -35.60 27.10
C ALA A 55 -31.12 -35.02 27.87
N THR A 56 -31.97 -34.26 27.19
CA THR A 56 -33.44 -34.23 27.24
C THR A 56 -33.92 -33.21 26.21
N SER A 57 -34.54 -33.55 25.16
CA SER A 57 -35.88 -34.01 24.77
C SER A 57 -36.96 -32.91 24.73
N LEU A 58 -37.59 -32.87 23.52
CA LEU A 58 -38.98 -32.52 23.17
C LEU A 58 -39.34 -31.01 23.18
N SER A 59 -40.07 -30.47 22.21
CA SER A 59 -41.07 -31.00 21.27
C SER A 59 -41.49 -29.94 20.26
N SER A 60 -41.70 -30.37 19.05
CA SER A 60 -42.79 -30.16 18.11
C SER A 60 -43.44 -28.80 17.83
N SER A 61 -43.49 -28.55 16.56
CA SER A 61 -44.63 -28.15 15.70
C SER A 61 -44.67 -26.67 15.29
N SER A 62 -44.59 -26.36 14.04
CA SER A 62 -45.63 -26.32 13.06
C SER A 62 -45.17 -25.59 11.79
N ALA A 63 -45.71 -26.01 10.68
CA ALA A 63 -45.49 -25.54 9.33
C ALA A 63 -45.74 -24.02 9.14
N GLY A 64 -44.95 -23.43 8.24
CA GLY A 64 -45.19 -22.09 7.77
C GLY A 64 -44.25 -21.73 6.61
N THR A 65 -44.76 -21.98 5.41
CA THR A 65 -44.50 -21.28 4.13
C THR A 65 -43.06 -20.88 3.76
N ARG A 66 -42.62 -21.50 2.68
CA ARG A 66 -41.55 -21.04 1.80
C ARG A 66 -41.85 -19.61 1.35
N ASP A 67 -41.00 -18.67 1.75
CA ASP A 67 -40.83 -17.41 1.02
C ASP A 67 -39.48 -17.45 0.32
N ASP A 68 -39.57 -17.64 -0.99
CA ASP A 68 -38.51 -17.37 -1.94
C ASP A 68 -38.16 -15.86 -1.85
N VAL A 69 -37.05 -15.52 -1.19
CA VAL A 69 -36.52 -14.16 -1.22
C VAL A 69 -35.73 -14.02 -2.53
N ALA A 70 -36.46 -13.64 -3.57
CA ALA A 70 -35.93 -13.13 -4.82
C ALA A 70 -34.93 -11.98 -4.53
N LEU A 71 -33.78 -12.05 -5.20
CA LEU A 71 -32.86 -10.93 -5.35
C LEU A 71 -33.65 -9.70 -5.77
N ARG A 72 -33.86 -8.76 -4.87
CA ARG A 72 -34.48 -7.48 -5.20
C ARG A 72 -33.48 -6.65 -6.01
N VAL A 73 -33.70 -6.60 -7.31
CA VAL A 73 -33.27 -5.54 -8.20
C VAL A 73 -33.91 -4.26 -7.68
N ALA A 74 -33.09 -3.23 -7.41
CA ALA A 74 -33.56 -1.96 -6.90
C ALA A 74 -34.62 -1.34 -7.84
N PRO A 75 -35.70 -0.73 -7.30
CA PRO A 75 -36.72 -0.12 -8.14
C PRO A 75 -36.17 1.12 -8.85
N SER A 76 -36.50 1.21 -10.15
CA SER A 76 -36.25 2.36 -11.00
C SER A 76 -37.03 3.56 -10.49
N TYR A 77 -36.34 4.62 -10.08
CA TYR A 77 -36.92 5.95 -9.93
C TYR A 77 -36.69 6.75 -11.22
N GLY A 78 -37.77 7.34 -11.72
CA GLY A 78 -37.83 7.95 -13.03
C GLY A 78 -37.17 9.30 -13.15
N HIS A 79 -36.71 9.52 -14.35
CA HIS A 79 -36.53 10.69 -15.18
C HIS A 79 -35.89 11.97 -14.64
N SER A 80 -34.64 12.13 -15.01
CA SER A 80 -34.18 13.33 -15.72
C SER A 80 -33.12 12.87 -16.75
N ALA A 81 -33.19 13.48 -17.96
CA ALA A 81 -32.45 13.05 -19.14
C ALA A 81 -30.92 13.20 -18.95
N GLY A 82 -30.28 12.15 -18.48
CA GLY A 82 -28.86 11.94 -18.50
C GLY A 82 -28.56 10.65 -19.24
N VAL A 83 -27.55 10.66 -20.06
CA VAL A 83 -27.10 9.51 -20.85
C VAL A 83 -26.98 8.28 -19.94
N SER A 84 -27.99 7.40 -19.97
CA SER A 84 -27.96 6.13 -19.26
C SER A 84 -27.10 5.17 -20.07
N VAL A 85 -25.88 4.94 -19.62
CA VAL A 85 -25.09 3.80 -20.06
C VAL A 85 -25.66 2.58 -19.33
N ASP A 86 -26.33 1.71 -20.05
CA ASP A 86 -26.92 0.49 -19.52
C ASP A 86 -25.81 -0.53 -19.23
N PHE A 87 -25.40 -0.63 -17.94
CA PHE A 87 -24.36 -1.54 -17.49
C PHE A 87 -24.77 -3.02 -17.56
N ASN A 88 -26.04 -3.34 -17.78
CA ASN A 88 -26.51 -4.72 -17.89
C ASN A 88 -26.22 -5.35 -19.26
N GLN A 89 -26.01 -4.58 -20.31
CA GLN A 89 -25.63 -5.12 -21.63
C GLN A 89 -24.16 -5.57 -21.71
N LEU A 90 -23.30 -5.14 -20.77
CA LEU A 90 -21.89 -5.56 -20.71
C LEU A 90 -21.68 -6.86 -19.90
N ALA A 91 -22.69 -7.36 -19.21
CA ALA A 91 -22.58 -8.53 -18.33
C ALA A 91 -22.96 -9.86 -19.01
N SER A 92 -23.47 -9.88 -20.24
CA SER A 92 -23.97 -11.09 -20.92
C SER A 92 -22.97 -11.72 -21.90
N GLY A 93 -21.73 -11.34 -21.92
CA GLY A 93 -20.66 -11.98 -22.69
C GLY A 93 -19.78 -12.83 -21.80
N LEU A 94 -20.22 -14.03 -21.42
CA LEU A 94 -19.35 -15.11 -20.95
C LEU A 94 -18.51 -15.62 -22.13
N GLU A 95 -17.57 -14.82 -22.60
CA GLU A 95 -16.46 -15.34 -23.37
C GLU A 95 -15.40 -15.83 -22.39
N ASN A 96 -15.10 -17.12 -22.47
CA ASN A 96 -14.02 -17.79 -21.78
C ASN A 96 -12.77 -16.91 -21.84
N SER A 97 -12.17 -16.64 -20.67
CA SER A 97 -10.89 -15.95 -20.57
C SER A 97 -9.85 -16.75 -21.35
N GLU A 98 -9.60 -16.40 -22.60
CA GLU A 98 -8.59 -17.04 -23.44
C GLU A 98 -7.24 -17.03 -22.69
N GLY A 99 -6.75 -18.22 -22.38
CA GLY A 99 -5.42 -18.41 -21.81
C GLY A 99 -5.33 -18.79 -20.34
N VAL A 100 -6.43 -18.95 -19.62
CA VAL A 100 -6.42 -19.36 -18.19
C VAL A 100 -6.78 -20.84 -18.08
N THR A 101 -6.02 -21.59 -17.26
CA THR A 101 -6.24 -23.02 -17.03
C THR A 101 -7.44 -23.26 -16.11
N SER A 102 -8.08 -24.44 -16.19
CA SER A 102 -9.16 -24.85 -15.28
C SER A 102 -8.72 -24.89 -13.79
N ALA A 103 -7.42 -24.91 -13.53
CA ALA A 103 -6.86 -24.89 -12.19
C ALA A 103 -6.72 -23.46 -11.61
N TYR A 104 -7.00 -22.42 -12.40
CA TYR A 104 -6.87 -21.04 -11.95
C TYR A 104 -7.89 -20.70 -10.85
N GLY A 105 -7.39 -20.11 -9.76
CA GLY A 105 -8.22 -19.70 -8.63
C GLY A 105 -8.87 -18.33 -8.85
N ASP A 106 -9.84 -18.24 -9.76
CA ASP A 106 -10.56 -17.00 -10.08
C ASP A 106 -11.33 -16.48 -8.86
N LEU A 107 -11.20 -15.18 -8.60
CA LEU A 107 -11.94 -14.49 -7.53
C LEU A 107 -13.35 -14.05 -7.95
N GLY A 108 -13.70 -14.24 -9.22
CA GLY A 108 -14.94 -13.75 -9.78
C GLY A 108 -14.95 -12.22 -10.00
N ASP A 109 -16.15 -11.67 -10.17
CA ASP A 109 -16.35 -10.26 -10.49
C ASP A 109 -16.69 -9.42 -9.25
N CYS A 110 -16.35 -8.13 -9.30
CA CYS A 110 -16.73 -7.14 -8.30
C CYS A 110 -18.19 -6.69 -8.53
N ASN A 111 -19.15 -7.57 -8.24
CA ASN A 111 -20.59 -7.39 -8.53
C ASN A 111 -21.48 -7.41 -7.28
N CYS A 112 -20.93 -7.70 -6.11
CA CYS A 112 -21.66 -7.58 -4.86
C CYS A 112 -21.81 -6.10 -4.48
N VAL A 113 -22.97 -5.70 -3.93
CA VAL A 113 -23.27 -4.31 -3.61
C VAL A 113 -23.58 -4.17 -2.11
N CYS A 114 -22.95 -3.19 -1.47
CA CYS A 114 -23.24 -2.86 -0.08
C CYS A 114 -24.64 -2.24 0.05
N SER A 115 -25.49 -2.85 0.87
CA SER A 115 -26.87 -2.40 1.10
C SER A 115 -27.01 -1.02 1.74
N PHE A 116 -25.94 -0.50 2.36
CA PHE A 116 -25.96 0.80 3.03
C PHE A 116 -25.51 1.94 2.13
N CYS A 117 -24.34 1.79 1.47
CA CYS A 117 -23.73 2.89 0.73
C CYS A 117 -23.60 2.62 -0.78
N GLY A 118 -24.03 1.46 -1.28
CA GLY A 118 -23.96 1.10 -2.69
C GLY A 118 -22.54 0.78 -3.21
N ALA A 119 -21.52 0.68 -2.34
CA ALA A 119 -20.17 0.31 -2.74
C ALA A 119 -20.13 -1.10 -3.33
N THR A 120 -19.36 -1.28 -4.41
CA THR A 120 -19.15 -2.60 -5.03
C THR A 120 -17.99 -3.32 -4.37
N PHE A 121 -18.11 -4.66 -4.27
CA PHE A 121 -17.07 -5.50 -3.67
C PHE A 121 -17.10 -6.92 -4.25
N TRP A 122 -16.01 -7.68 -4.06
CA TRP A 122 -15.93 -9.09 -4.45
C TRP A 122 -16.58 -9.99 -3.40
N TYR A 123 -17.16 -11.08 -3.84
CA TYR A 123 -17.79 -12.06 -2.94
C TYR A 123 -16.85 -12.56 -1.83
N GLU A 124 -15.55 -12.69 -2.09
CA GLU A 124 -14.55 -13.13 -1.12
C GLU A 124 -14.30 -12.13 0.01
N GLU A 125 -14.72 -10.87 -0.14
CA GLU A 125 -14.58 -9.82 0.87
C GLU A 125 -15.70 -9.79 1.90
N ARG A 126 -16.75 -10.60 1.68
CA ARG A 126 -17.89 -10.65 2.60
C ARG A 126 -17.48 -11.05 4.01
N LEU A 127 -18.16 -10.50 5.00
CA LEU A 127 -18.02 -10.96 6.37
C LEU A 127 -18.63 -12.36 6.52
N ARG A 128 -17.85 -13.30 7.03
CA ARG A 128 -18.32 -14.65 7.36
C ARG A 128 -19.14 -14.59 8.66
N ILE A 129 -20.40 -14.26 8.56
CA ILE A 129 -21.36 -14.25 9.66
C ILE A 129 -22.36 -15.38 9.44
N SER A 130 -22.88 -15.99 10.50
CA SER A 130 -23.84 -17.11 10.45
C SER A 130 -25.19 -16.80 9.78
N SER A 131 -25.41 -15.59 9.28
CA SER A 131 -26.61 -15.20 8.56
C SER A 131 -26.40 -15.27 7.06
N ASN A 132 -27.41 -15.71 6.30
CA ASN A 132 -27.40 -15.79 4.83
C ASN A 132 -27.25 -14.43 4.11
N ALA A 133 -27.23 -13.31 4.84
CA ALA A 133 -27.07 -11.98 4.27
C ALA A 133 -25.61 -11.67 3.96
N LEU A 134 -25.32 -11.28 2.74
CA LEU A 134 -24.03 -10.75 2.33
C LEU A 134 -23.77 -9.43 3.07
N LYS A 135 -22.84 -9.44 4.01
CA LYS A 135 -22.43 -8.25 4.76
C LYS A 135 -21.01 -7.86 4.40
N PHE A 136 -20.83 -6.57 4.14
CA PHE A 136 -19.56 -5.92 3.94
C PHE A 136 -19.53 -4.63 4.74
N ASN A 137 -18.49 -4.35 5.48
CA ASN A 137 -18.46 -3.20 6.39
C ASN A 137 -17.29 -2.23 6.14
N ARG A 138 -16.30 -2.60 5.36
CA ARG A 138 -15.11 -1.74 5.16
C ARG A 138 -15.45 -0.43 4.47
N CYS A 139 -16.33 -0.44 3.49
CA CYS A 139 -16.71 0.75 2.71
C CYS A 139 -17.37 1.87 3.55
N CYS A 140 -18.20 1.51 4.54
CA CYS A 140 -19.01 2.48 5.31
C CYS A 140 -19.23 2.10 6.78
N GLU A 141 -18.39 1.22 7.35
CA GLU A 141 -18.55 0.74 8.73
C GLU A 141 -19.97 0.19 9.03
N GLY A 142 -20.55 -0.52 8.04
CA GLY A 142 -21.92 -1.04 8.15
C GLY A 142 -22.98 0.07 8.17
N GLY A 143 -22.80 1.14 7.40
CA GLY A 143 -23.71 2.27 7.28
C GLY A 143 -23.49 3.40 8.31
N ARG A 144 -22.46 3.27 9.16
CA ARG A 144 -22.13 4.32 10.15
C ARG A 144 -21.46 5.54 9.51
N VAL A 145 -20.66 5.33 8.45
CA VAL A 145 -20.12 6.41 7.61
C VAL A 145 -21.20 6.74 6.60
N ASP A 146 -21.76 7.95 6.70
CA ASP A 146 -22.76 8.48 5.80
C ASP A 146 -22.32 9.88 5.37
N LEU A 147 -21.80 9.96 4.14
CA LEU A 147 -21.36 11.21 3.53
C LEU A 147 -22.36 11.62 2.46
N PRO A 148 -22.55 12.93 2.23
CA PRO A 148 -23.37 13.42 1.14
C PRO A 148 -22.97 12.76 -0.17
N ARG A 149 -23.95 12.39 -0.99
CA ARG A 149 -23.66 11.89 -2.35
C ARG A 149 -23.02 13.00 -3.16
N GLU A 150 -22.00 12.65 -3.90
CA GLU A 150 -21.37 13.58 -4.84
C GLU A 150 -22.38 13.88 -5.97
N ASP A 151 -22.47 15.16 -6.35
CA ASP A 151 -23.23 15.58 -7.52
C ASP A 151 -22.56 15.04 -8.78
N ALA A 152 -23.38 14.82 -9.83
CA ALA A 152 -22.84 14.38 -11.11
C ALA A 152 -21.87 15.44 -11.66
N PRO A 153 -20.68 15.03 -12.15
CA PRO A 153 -19.73 16.00 -12.69
C PRO A 153 -20.30 16.66 -13.96
N PRO A 154 -19.95 17.94 -14.23
CA PRO A 154 -20.32 18.59 -15.47
C PRO A 154 -19.86 17.82 -16.70
N ALA A 155 -20.61 17.90 -17.82
CA ALA A 155 -20.32 17.16 -19.05
C ALA A 155 -18.89 17.38 -19.58
N THR A 156 -18.35 18.57 -19.41
CA THR A 156 -16.95 18.91 -19.77
C THR A 156 -15.93 18.01 -19.07
N PHE A 157 -16.14 17.66 -17.80
CA PHE A 157 -15.26 16.74 -17.07
C PHE A 157 -15.38 15.29 -17.58
N VAL A 158 -16.59 14.87 -17.95
CA VAL A 158 -16.81 13.54 -18.55
C VAL A 158 -16.05 13.45 -19.88
N GLN A 159 -16.12 14.51 -20.71
CA GLN A 159 -15.38 14.59 -21.98
C GLN A 159 -13.86 14.57 -21.76
N LEU A 160 -13.34 15.38 -20.84
CA LEU A 160 -11.93 15.42 -20.46
C LEU A 160 -11.40 14.04 -20.10
N LEU A 161 -12.11 13.30 -19.28
CA LEU A 161 -11.71 11.95 -18.83
C LEU A 161 -11.95 10.86 -19.88
N SER A 162 -12.71 11.13 -20.92
CA SER A 162 -12.93 10.19 -22.03
C SER A 162 -11.85 10.29 -23.12
N ASN A 163 -11.13 11.40 -23.18
CA ASN A 163 -10.04 11.61 -24.13
C ASN A 163 -8.71 11.11 -23.54
N LYS A 164 -8.07 10.16 -24.19
CA LYS A 164 -6.83 9.54 -23.69
C LYS A 164 -5.69 10.54 -23.50
N ASN A 165 -5.51 11.48 -24.45
CA ASN A 165 -4.43 12.46 -24.38
C ASN A 165 -4.64 13.43 -23.18
N ASP A 166 -5.87 13.88 -22.95
CA ASP A 166 -6.19 14.74 -21.82
C ASP A 166 -6.06 14.01 -20.49
N LEU A 167 -6.46 12.75 -20.46
CA LEU A 167 -6.33 11.88 -19.29
C LEU A 167 -4.87 11.63 -18.92
N ASP A 168 -3.99 11.41 -19.90
CA ASP A 168 -2.56 11.24 -19.66
C ASP A 168 -1.91 12.53 -19.10
N ASN A 169 -2.49 13.69 -19.40
CA ASN A 169 -2.05 15.01 -18.94
C ASN A 169 -2.89 15.60 -17.78
N ILE A 170 -3.81 14.83 -17.22
CA ILE A 170 -4.76 15.30 -16.19
C ILE A 170 -4.08 15.93 -14.96
N ARG A 171 -2.88 15.48 -14.59
CA ARG A 171 -2.09 16.06 -13.51
C ARG A 171 -1.64 17.47 -13.81
N ALA A 172 -1.20 17.74 -15.07
CA ALA A 172 -0.80 19.07 -15.51
C ALA A 172 -2.01 20.01 -15.48
N TYR A 173 -3.15 19.58 -16.03
CA TYR A 173 -4.39 20.36 -15.94
C TYR A 173 -4.77 20.63 -14.48
N ASN A 174 -4.78 19.63 -13.59
CA ASN A 174 -5.08 19.88 -12.17
C ASN A 174 -4.09 20.87 -11.54
N GLN A 175 -2.81 20.78 -11.84
CA GLN A 175 -1.79 21.69 -11.30
C GLN A 175 -2.00 23.14 -11.75
N MET A 176 -2.48 23.38 -12.97
CA MET A 176 -2.84 24.71 -13.46
C MET A 176 -3.98 25.34 -12.64
N PHE A 177 -4.87 24.51 -12.11
CA PHE A 177 -6.05 24.97 -11.34
C PHE A 177 -5.88 24.82 -9.83
N SER A 178 -4.81 24.21 -9.37
CA SER A 178 -4.50 24.09 -7.94
C SER A 178 -4.36 25.46 -7.30
N MET A 179 -5.03 25.68 -6.15
CA MET A 179 -5.00 26.93 -5.39
C MET A 179 -3.85 26.95 -4.38
N ALA A 180 -3.28 25.78 -4.10
CA ALA A 180 -2.18 25.59 -3.19
C ALA A 180 -1.00 24.93 -3.91
N SER A 181 0.23 25.27 -3.51
CA SER A 181 1.42 24.60 -4.03
C SER A 181 1.58 23.22 -3.39
N TYR A 182 2.03 22.26 -4.17
CA TYR A 182 2.32 20.91 -3.70
C TYR A 182 3.78 20.81 -3.26
N GLY A 183 3.99 20.76 -1.96
CA GLY A 183 5.31 20.63 -1.36
C GLY A 183 5.67 19.17 -1.12
N ALA A 184 6.15 18.50 -2.16
CA ALA A 184 6.70 17.15 -2.09
C ALA A 184 7.64 16.92 -3.27
N HIS A 185 8.61 16.04 -3.09
CA HIS A 185 9.47 15.59 -4.17
C HIS A 185 8.84 14.37 -4.85
N ILE A 186 8.45 14.52 -6.12
CA ILE A 186 7.94 13.41 -6.94
C ILE A 186 9.14 12.73 -7.61
N ASP A 187 9.29 11.42 -7.38
CA ASP A 187 10.34 10.62 -7.99
C ASP A 187 9.84 9.99 -9.30
N ASP A 188 10.18 10.60 -10.41
CA ASP A 188 9.88 10.09 -11.75
C ASP A 188 10.99 9.17 -12.30
N SER A 189 12.11 8.98 -11.59
CA SER A 189 13.25 8.16 -12.04
C SER A 189 12.86 6.70 -12.28
N VAL A 190 11.87 6.19 -11.54
CA VAL A 190 11.34 4.82 -11.73
C VAL A 190 10.61 4.62 -13.05
N ASN A 191 10.20 5.70 -13.72
CA ASN A 191 9.45 5.68 -14.97
C ASN A 191 10.36 5.74 -16.20
N ASN A 192 11.66 5.94 -16.03
CA ASN A 192 12.65 5.99 -17.12
C ASN A 192 13.00 4.61 -17.67
N ASN A 193 12.60 3.52 -17.03
CA ASN A 193 12.86 2.14 -17.41
C ASN A 193 11.60 1.44 -17.96
N ARG A 194 11.79 0.27 -18.60
CA ARG A 194 10.70 -0.60 -19.07
C ARG A 194 9.91 -1.18 -17.88
N GLY A 195 8.91 -0.48 -17.41
CA GLY A 195 8.04 -0.94 -16.33
C GLY A 195 6.73 -0.18 -16.34
N PRO A 196 5.72 -0.59 -15.55
CA PRO A 196 4.51 0.20 -15.39
C PRO A 196 4.86 1.55 -14.78
N TYR A 197 4.17 2.59 -15.23
CA TYR A 197 4.28 3.90 -14.61
C TYR A 197 3.89 3.83 -13.13
N VAL A 198 4.71 4.42 -12.26
CA VAL A 198 4.46 4.45 -10.82
C VAL A 198 4.58 5.89 -10.33
N PHE A 199 3.54 6.38 -9.68
CA PHE A 199 3.62 7.65 -8.96
C PHE A 199 4.30 7.41 -7.61
N LYS A 200 5.38 8.12 -7.36
CA LYS A 200 6.16 8.02 -6.14
C LYS A 200 6.49 9.39 -5.59
N ILE A 201 6.45 9.53 -4.28
CA ILE A 201 6.93 10.72 -3.57
C ILE A 201 7.94 10.31 -2.50
N SER A 202 8.91 11.17 -2.29
CA SER A 202 9.82 11.15 -1.14
C SER A 202 9.51 12.31 -0.21
N ASP A 203 9.80 12.11 1.08
CA ASP A 203 9.56 13.10 2.12
C ASP A 203 8.08 13.39 2.44
N LYS A 204 7.87 14.44 3.21
CA LYS A 204 6.54 14.86 3.67
C LYS A 204 5.79 15.59 2.57
N VAL A 205 4.49 15.33 2.49
CA VAL A 205 3.59 16.09 1.62
C VAL A 205 3.00 17.26 2.39
N TYR A 206 3.18 18.45 1.84
CA TYR A 206 2.57 19.67 2.38
C TYR A 206 1.84 20.42 1.29
N HIS A 207 0.75 21.10 1.66
CA HIS A 207 0.10 22.10 0.82
C HIS A 207 0.43 23.48 1.40
N TRP A 208 0.93 24.35 0.53
CA TRP A 208 1.25 25.73 0.90
C TRP A 208 0.35 26.69 0.15
N ILE A 209 -0.12 27.71 0.83
CA ILE A 209 -0.85 28.81 0.25
C ILE A 209 -0.09 30.10 0.46
N GLY A 210 0.05 30.90 -0.60
CA GLY A 210 0.73 32.19 -0.56
C GLY A 210 -0.25 33.36 -0.46
N SER A 211 0.27 34.58 -0.65
CA SER A 211 -0.49 35.82 -0.76
C SER A 211 -1.37 35.86 -2.02
N PHE A 212 -2.34 36.77 -2.04
CA PHE A 212 -3.22 36.98 -3.21
C PHE A 212 -2.51 37.60 -4.43
N CYS A 213 -1.45 38.37 -4.20
CA CYS A 213 -0.67 38.99 -5.28
C CYS A 213 0.72 38.39 -5.37
N PRO A 214 1.27 38.24 -6.59
CA PRO A 214 2.67 37.91 -6.77
C PRO A 214 3.57 39.07 -6.29
N GLU A 215 4.84 38.75 -6.03
CA GLU A 215 5.86 39.76 -5.82
C GLU A 215 6.11 40.57 -7.10
N GLU A 216 6.66 41.77 -6.97
CA GLU A 216 6.89 42.64 -8.11
C GLU A 216 7.87 41.98 -9.10
N GLY A 217 7.41 41.81 -10.35
CA GLY A 217 8.16 41.13 -11.41
C GLY A 217 7.90 39.63 -11.53
N ASP A 218 7.26 39.01 -10.55
CA ASP A 218 6.95 37.56 -10.59
C ASP A 218 5.62 37.29 -11.29
N PRO A 219 5.54 36.18 -12.07
CA PRO A 219 4.27 35.74 -12.65
C PRO A 219 3.34 35.17 -11.60
N PRO A 220 2.01 35.35 -11.77
CA PRO A 220 1.02 34.78 -10.84
C PRO A 220 1.05 33.23 -10.84
N ARG A 221 0.86 32.64 -9.65
CA ARG A 221 0.87 31.17 -9.44
C ARG A 221 -0.26 30.76 -8.52
N PHE A 222 -0.76 29.54 -8.68
CA PHE A 222 -1.76 28.94 -7.79
C PHE A 222 -2.97 29.83 -7.55
N LEU A 223 -3.25 30.18 -6.29
CA LEU A 223 -4.34 31.05 -5.88
C LEU A 223 -4.32 32.40 -6.62
N GLN A 224 -3.15 32.96 -6.88
CA GLN A 224 -2.99 34.25 -7.55
C GLN A 224 -3.61 34.27 -8.95
N LEU A 225 -3.66 33.13 -9.66
CA LEU A 225 -4.28 32.98 -10.97
C LEU A 225 -5.80 33.25 -10.98
N TYR A 226 -6.44 33.18 -9.82
CA TYR A 226 -7.87 33.47 -9.68
C TYR A 226 -8.16 34.94 -9.38
N ILE A 227 -7.14 35.71 -9.04
CA ILE A 227 -7.29 37.07 -8.51
C ILE A 227 -6.54 38.08 -9.39
N TYR A 228 -5.29 37.79 -9.74
CA TYR A 228 -4.39 38.71 -10.45
C TYR A 228 -4.39 38.41 -11.95
N ASP A 229 -4.45 39.46 -12.78
CA ASP A 229 -4.36 39.38 -14.25
C ASP A 229 -5.29 38.32 -14.90
N THR A 230 -6.56 38.36 -14.50
CA THR A 230 -7.56 37.40 -14.99
C THR A 230 -7.93 37.58 -16.46
N VAL A 231 -7.54 38.67 -17.11
CA VAL A 231 -7.70 38.88 -18.55
C VAL A 231 -6.78 37.93 -19.34
N ASN A 232 -5.60 37.71 -18.85
CA ASN A 232 -4.60 36.82 -19.46
C ASN A 232 -4.56 35.43 -18.78
N GLU A 233 -5.63 35.01 -18.10
CA GLU A 233 -5.64 33.83 -17.25
C GLU A 233 -5.21 32.55 -17.97
N VAL A 234 -5.72 32.28 -19.17
CA VAL A 234 -5.34 31.09 -19.97
C VAL A 234 -3.83 31.07 -20.23
N ARG A 235 -3.27 32.18 -20.69
CA ARG A 235 -1.86 32.33 -20.97
C ARG A 235 -1.01 32.17 -19.70
N ASN A 236 -1.43 32.76 -18.59
CA ASN A 236 -0.73 32.68 -17.32
C ASN A 236 -0.71 31.24 -16.77
N ARG A 237 -1.81 30.48 -16.95
CA ARG A 237 -1.88 29.06 -16.55
C ARG A 237 -1.01 28.17 -17.42
N MET A 238 -0.96 28.42 -18.73
CA MET A 238 -0.13 27.64 -19.67
C MET A 238 1.37 27.96 -19.56
N ARG A 239 1.75 29.13 -19.07
CA ARG A 239 3.13 29.63 -19.05
C ARG A 239 4.15 28.63 -18.47
N PHE A 240 3.79 27.93 -17.40
CA PHE A 240 4.67 26.99 -16.72
C PHE A 240 4.70 25.59 -17.37
N PHE A 241 3.92 25.39 -18.43
CA PHE A 241 3.76 24.11 -19.12
C PHE A 241 4.11 24.18 -20.62
N GLY A 242 4.99 25.09 -21.00
CA GLY A 242 5.44 25.26 -22.38
C GLY A 242 4.72 26.40 -23.13
N GLY A 243 3.80 27.11 -22.49
CA GLY A 243 3.05 28.22 -23.07
C GLY A 243 2.25 27.81 -24.32
N ASP A 244 2.08 28.75 -25.24
CA ASP A 244 1.35 28.55 -26.51
C ASP A 244 2.05 27.56 -27.48
N SER A 245 3.31 27.17 -27.18
CA SER A 245 4.09 26.21 -27.98
C SER A 245 3.92 24.76 -27.50
N SER A 246 3.05 24.51 -26.53
CA SER A 246 2.82 23.15 -26.04
C SER A 246 2.02 22.34 -27.07
N GLU A 247 2.66 21.36 -27.69
CA GLU A 247 1.98 20.41 -28.60
C GLU A 247 1.09 19.40 -27.85
N VAL A 248 1.22 19.34 -26.53
CA VAL A 248 0.63 18.27 -25.67
C VAL A 248 -0.60 18.74 -24.92
N LEU A 249 -0.60 20.01 -24.47
CA LEU A 249 -1.69 20.58 -23.68
C LEU A 249 -2.53 21.52 -24.54
N ARG A 250 -3.87 21.40 -24.45
CA ARG A 250 -4.84 22.13 -25.26
C ARG A 250 -5.34 23.37 -24.54
N THR A 251 -5.15 24.54 -25.12
CA THR A 251 -5.62 25.83 -24.59
C THR A 251 -7.14 25.90 -24.45
N GLU A 252 -7.87 25.27 -25.39
CA GLU A 252 -9.33 25.18 -25.37
C GLU A 252 -9.84 24.47 -24.10
N ILE A 253 -9.15 23.41 -23.68
CA ILE A 253 -9.50 22.69 -22.45
C ILE A 253 -9.28 23.57 -21.22
N VAL A 254 -8.19 24.36 -21.20
CA VAL A 254 -7.95 25.29 -20.08
C VAL A 254 -9.06 26.35 -20.02
N GLY A 255 -9.48 26.90 -21.16
CA GLY A 255 -10.61 27.83 -21.25
C GLY A 255 -11.93 27.24 -20.69
N LEU A 256 -12.28 26.04 -21.17
CA LEU A 256 -13.48 25.32 -20.69
C LEU A 256 -13.41 25.03 -19.20
N LEU A 257 -12.26 24.63 -18.66
CA LEU A 257 -12.10 24.38 -17.22
C LEU A 257 -12.26 25.67 -16.39
N ILE A 258 -11.77 26.82 -16.89
CA ILE A 258 -11.98 28.14 -16.26
C ILE A 258 -13.50 28.42 -16.15
N GLU A 259 -14.24 28.29 -17.26
CA GLU A 259 -15.68 28.53 -17.31
C GLU A 259 -16.42 27.62 -16.32
N VAL A 260 -16.17 26.32 -16.37
CA VAL A 260 -16.87 25.35 -15.52
C VAL A 260 -16.55 25.56 -14.04
N LEU A 261 -15.30 25.82 -13.67
CA LEU A 261 -14.94 26.07 -12.28
C LEU A 261 -15.47 27.42 -11.77
N ASN A 262 -15.48 28.46 -12.59
CA ASN A 262 -16.12 29.75 -12.23
C ASN A 262 -17.63 29.58 -11.97
N ALA A 263 -18.30 28.76 -12.77
CA ALA A 263 -19.74 28.52 -12.61
C ALA A 263 -20.07 27.67 -11.38
N ASN A 264 -19.25 26.67 -11.04
CA ASN A 264 -19.63 25.62 -10.11
C ASN A 264 -18.85 25.63 -8.78
N ASN A 265 -17.59 26.07 -8.77
CA ASN A 265 -16.72 25.86 -7.61
C ASN A 265 -16.87 27.00 -6.59
N GLU A 266 -17.33 26.68 -5.38
CA GLU A 266 -17.54 27.66 -4.32
C GLU A 266 -16.24 28.34 -3.83
N LEU A 267 -15.11 27.65 -3.83
CA LEU A 267 -13.83 28.27 -3.50
C LEU A 267 -13.38 29.25 -4.59
N VAL A 268 -13.60 28.92 -5.86
CA VAL A 268 -13.31 29.82 -6.98
C VAL A 268 -14.19 31.06 -6.88
N LYS A 269 -15.51 30.92 -6.62
CA LYS A 269 -16.42 32.05 -6.43
C LYS A 269 -15.97 32.93 -5.27
N LEU A 270 -15.53 32.35 -4.16
CA LEU A 270 -15.00 33.09 -3.01
C LEU A 270 -13.78 33.95 -3.40
N PHE A 271 -12.83 33.38 -4.13
CA PHE A 271 -11.62 34.10 -4.56
C PHE A 271 -11.92 35.15 -5.65
N ARG A 272 -12.86 34.87 -6.56
CA ARG A 272 -13.34 35.90 -7.53
C ARG A 272 -14.02 37.06 -6.82
N SER A 273 -14.83 36.81 -5.80
CA SER A 273 -15.45 37.82 -4.96
C SER A 273 -14.40 38.69 -4.22
N ALA A 274 -13.33 38.07 -3.74
CA ALA A 274 -12.19 38.78 -3.15
C ALA A 274 -11.50 39.68 -4.19
N ARG A 275 -11.25 39.19 -5.41
CA ARG A 275 -10.72 39.97 -6.54
C ARG A 275 -11.57 41.20 -6.80
N ASP A 276 -12.90 41.03 -6.92
CA ASP A 276 -13.82 42.12 -7.25
C ASP A 276 -13.81 43.22 -6.16
N ARG A 277 -13.69 42.83 -4.89
CA ARG A 277 -13.51 43.79 -3.79
C ARG A 277 -12.19 44.53 -3.83
N ILE A 278 -11.10 43.86 -4.20
CA ILE A 278 -9.79 44.49 -4.37
C ILE A 278 -9.82 45.54 -5.49
N LEU A 279 -10.49 45.22 -6.61
CA LEU A 279 -10.58 46.12 -7.75
C LEU A 279 -11.48 47.32 -7.52
N THR A 280 -12.50 47.20 -6.67
CA THR A 280 -13.50 48.27 -6.45
C THR A 280 -13.17 49.21 -5.32
N ASN A 281 -12.44 48.75 -4.26
CA ASN A 281 -12.32 49.50 -3.01
C ASN A 281 -10.88 49.81 -2.57
N ASP A 282 -9.88 49.46 -3.34
CA ASP A 282 -8.43 49.62 -2.99
C ASP A 282 -8.14 49.32 -1.49
N VAL A 283 -8.53 48.14 -1.03
CA VAL A 283 -8.42 47.75 0.38
C VAL A 283 -7.06 47.06 0.58
N PRO A 284 -6.04 47.79 1.13
CA PRO A 284 -4.68 47.27 1.25
C PRO A 284 -4.57 46.12 2.28
N ASP A 285 -5.53 45.98 3.20
CA ASP A 285 -5.52 45.01 4.29
C ASP A 285 -6.62 43.94 4.14
N LEU A 286 -6.95 43.55 2.90
CA LEU A 286 -7.94 42.49 2.67
C LEU A 286 -7.43 41.15 3.17
N HIS A 287 -8.16 40.58 4.13
CA HIS A 287 -7.93 39.23 4.63
C HIS A 287 -9.13 38.35 4.24
N VAL A 288 -8.86 37.24 3.56
CA VAL A 288 -9.90 36.23 3.31
C VAL A 288 -9.69 35.09 4.29
N ARG A 289 -10.71 34.78 5.07
CA ARG A 289 -10.72 33.70 6.03
C ARG A 289 -11.49 32.52 5.46
N LEU A 290 -10.83 31.37 5.40
CA LEU A 290 -11.45 30.09 5.06
C LEU A 290 -11.95 29.43 6.35
N PHE A 291 -13.28 29.33 6.50
CA PHE A 291 -13.91 28.66 7.63
C PHE A 291 -14.34 27.24 7.27
N SER A 292 -14.45 26.38 8.27
CA SER A 292 -14.90 25.00 8.09
C SER A 292 -16.42 24.87 7.91
N ASP A 293 -17.22 25.70 8.58
CA ASP A 293 -18.70 25.63 8.56
C ASP A 293 -19.35 26.94 9.09
N GLY A 294 -18.61 28.03 9.02
CA GLY A 294 -19.07 29.33 9.58
C GLY A 294 -18.71 29.52 11.05
N THR A 295 -18.20 28.50 11.74
CA THR A 295 -17.69 28.60 13.11
C THR A 295 -16.16 28.70 13.11
N LYS A 296 -15.58 29.48 14.03
CA LYS A 296 -14.12 29.56 14.21
C LYS A 296 -13.60 28.22 14.68
N THR A 297 -12.60 27.68 13.97
CA THR A 297 -11.86 26.48 14.38
C THR A 297 -10.37 26.79 14.51
N ASP A 298 -9.64 25.95 15.25
CA ASP A 298 -8.17 26.06 15.38
C ASP A 298 -7.45 25.81 14.03
N TYR A 299 -8.17 25.42 13.00
CA TYR A 299 -7.65 25.11 11.66
C TYR A 299 -7.97 26.18 10.62
N ASP A 300 -8.68 27.27 11.00
CA ASP A 300 -9.01 28.37 10.10
C ASP A 300 -7.76 29.01 9.53
N MET A 301 -7.84 29.39 8.27
CA MET A 301 -6.74 29.98 7.54
C MET A 301 -7.06 31.39 7.10
N ILE A 302 -6.14 32.30 7.37
CA ILE A 302 -6.21 33.68 6.91
C ILE A 302 -5.20 33.86 5.78
N ILE A 303 -5.67 34.31 4.62
CA ILE A 303 -4.85 34.63 3.45
C ILE A 303 -4.75 36.15 3.35
N GLU A 304 -3.54 36.66 3.25
CA GLU A 304 -3.22 38.09 3.22
C GLU A 304 -3.12 38.59 1.78
N TYR A 305 -3.42 39.87 1.55
CA TYR A 305 -3.42 40.49 0.23
C TYR A 305 -2.01 40.60 -0.36
N LYS A 306 -1.04 41.18 0.39
CA LYS A 306 0.35 41.37 -0.03
C LYS A 306 1.32 40.97 1.09
N GLY A 307 2.54 40.55 0.71
CA GLY A 307 3.67 40.39 1.61
C GLY A 307 3.58 39.27 2.65
N GLY A 308 2.55 38.44 2.59
CA GLY A 308 2.40 37.31 3.50
C GLY A 308 3.37 36.17 3.14
N THR A 309 4.11 35.65 4.15
CA THR A 309 4.88 34.43 3.95
C THR A 309 3.94 33.24 3.63
N PRO A 310 4.32 32.35 2.70
CA PRO A 310 3.53 31.16 2.43
C PRO A 310 3.23 30.38 3.72
N LYS A 311 1.94 30.05 3.92
CA LYS A 311 1.47 29.31 5.10
C LYS A 311 1.18 27.86 4.73
N GLN A 312 1.60 26.94 5.59
CA GLN A 312 1.26 25.53 5.44
C GLN A 312 -0.21 25.31 5.80
N ILE A 313 -0.94 24.66 4.89
CA ILE A 313 -2.35 24.30 5.14
C ILE A 313 -2.37 23.11 6.09
N ASN A 314 -3.14 23.20 7.16
CA ASN A 314 -3.33 22.06 8.06
C ASN A 314 -4.13 20.96 7.33
N LYS A 315 -3.64 19.71 7.41
CA LYS A 315 -4.30 18.54 6.81
C LYS A 315 -5.71 18.24 7.38
N LEU A 316 -6.05 18.83 8.52
CA LEU A 316 -7.36 18.73 9.16
C LEU A 316 -8.32 19.84 8.69
N HIS A 317 -7.87 20.76 7.83
CA HIS A 317 -8.71 21.79 7.25
C HIS A 317 -9.67 21.19 6.20
N PRO A 318 -10.99 21.50 6.23
CA PRO A 318 -11.95 20.91 5.29
C PRO A 318 -11.61 21.14 3.82
N SER A 319 -11.00 22.26 3.47
CA SER A 319 -10.60 22.58 2.10
C SER A 319 -9.20 22.06 1.73
N TYR A 320 -8.53 21.28 2.59
CA TYR A 320 -7.17 20.77 2.33
C TYR A 320 -7.05 20.08 0.97
N MET A 321 -7.95 19.15 0.68
CA MET A 321 -7.94 18.42 -0.59
C MET A 321 -8.54 19.23 -1.74
N SER A 322 -9.59 20.02 -1.51
CA SER A 322 -10.26 20.77 -2.58
C SER A 322 -9.40 21.93 -3.10
N LEU A 323 -8.54 22.53 -2.28
CA LEU A 323 -7.56 23.52 -2.73
C LEU A 323 -6.48 22.93 -3.64
N GLN A 324 -6.10 21.68 -3.44
CA GLN A 324 -5.06 21.00 -4.21
C GLN A 324 -5.62 20.27 -5.44
N PHE A 325 -6.84 19.74 -5.35
CA PHE A 325 -7.45 18.90 -6.37
C PHE A 325 -8.78 19.47 -6.88
N PRO A 326 -8.81 20.70 -7.44
CA PRO A 326 -10.05 21.32 -7.90
C PRO A 326 -10.75 20.53 -9.00
N LEU A 327 -10.04 19.70 -9.77
CA LEU A 327 -10.65 18.84 -10.78
C LEU A 327 -11.40 17.63 -10.17
N PHE A 328 -11.16 17.27 -8.91
CA PHE A 328 -11.96 16.30 -8.17
C PHE A 328 -13.10 16.94 -7.40
N PHE A 329 -12.82 18.08 -6.82
CA PHE A 329 -13.78 18.84 -6.01
C PHE A 329 -14.36 19.99 -6.83
N VAL A 330 -15.04 19.63 -7.92
CA VAL A 330 -15.54 20.57 -8.95
C VAL A 330 -16.46 21.62 -8.36
N TYR A 331 -17.19 21.28 -7.32
CA TYR A 331 -18.10 22.18 -6.61
C TYR A 331 -17.46 22.86 -5.37
N GLY A 332 -16.17 22.57 -5.11
CA GLY A 332 -15.48 23.08 -3.91
C GLY A 332 -15.90 22.36 -2.63
N GLN A 333 -16.33 21.09 -2.74
CA GLN A 333 -16.84 20.29 -1.62
C GLN A 333 -15.82 20.21 -0.49
N MET A 334 -16.33 20.15 0.74
CA MET A 334 -15.52 19.96 1.91
C MET A 334 -14.96 18.52 1.99
N GLY A 335 -13.70 18.42 2.32
CA GLY A 335 -13.03 17.15 2.63
C GLY A 335 -13.18 16.75 4.11
N TYR A 336 -12.24 15.95 4.56
CA TYR A 336 -12.20 15.51 5.96
C TYR A 336 -11.93 16.69 6.93
N HIS A 337 -12.67 16.69 8.05
CA HIS A 337 -12.39 17.56 9.20
C HIS A 337 -12.80 16.85 10.52
N PRO A 338 -12.22 17.24 11.68
CA PRO A 338 -12.48 16.57 12.96
C PRO A 338 -13.91 16.68 13.50
N GLY A 339 -14.73 17.56 12.91
CA GLY A 339 -16.15 17.74 13.25
C GLY A 339 -17.07 16.65 12.69
N LEU A 340 -16.60 15.84 11.74
CA LEU A 340 -17.41 14.78 11.14
C LEU A 340 -17.80 13.71 12.16
N LYS A 341 -19.09 13.36 12.19
CA LYS A 341 -19.66 12.38 13.10
C LYS A 341 -20.13 11.13 12.38
N LEU A 342 -20.07 9.99 13.06
CA LEU A 342 -20.63 8.75 12.59
C LEU A 342 -22.13 8.69 12.88
N ARG A 343 -22.91 8.14 11.95
CA ARG A 343 -24.34 7.90 12.15
C ARG A 343 -24.56 6.85 13.23
N ASN A 344 -25.49 7.12 14.13
CA ASN A 344 -25.89 6.19 15.17
C ASN A 344 -26.99 5.26 14.61
N ILE A 345 -26.62 4.01 14.26
CA ILE A 345 -27.54 3.03 13.64
C ILE A 345 -28.20 2.14 14.69
N HIS A 346 -27.56 1.98 15.85
CA HIS A 346 -28.04 1.10 16.92
C HIS A 346 -28.22 1.94 18.18
N GLY A 347 -29.43 2.22 18.57
CA GLY A 347 -29.83 2.98 19.78
C GLY A 347 -29.31 2.43 21.13
N GLY A 348 -28.22 1.67 21.14
CA GLY A 348 -27.58 1.14 22.31
C GLY A 348 -26.61 2.14 22.93
N GLY A 349 -26.87 2.57 24.15
CA GLY A 349 -26.09 3.52 24.95
C GLY A 349 -24.70 3.06 25.41
N GLY A 350 -23.92 2.40 24.54
CA GLY A 350 -22.53 2.08 24.79
C GLY A 350 -21.60 3.21 24.29
N ARG A 351 -20.51 3.47 25.01
CA ARG A 351 -19.43 4.43 24.66
C ARG A 351 -18.75 4.12 23.31
N ARG A 352 -19.52 4.08 22.22
CA ARG A 352 -18.94 3.99 20.88
C ARG A 352 -18.41 5.36 20.48
N LYS A 353 -17.23 5.38 19.86
CA LYS A 353 -16.65 6.62 19.30
C LYS A 353 -17.59 7.16 18.23
N ASP A 354 -18.13 8.35 18.43
CA ASP A 354 -19.05 9.02 17.49
C ASP A 354 -18.30 9.81 16.41
N LYS A 355 -16.99 9.99 16.57
CA LYS A 355 -16.15 10.75 15.62
C LYS A 355 -15.72 9.86 14.45
N MET A 356 -15.89 10.36 13.23
CA MET A 356 -15.33 9.78 12.02
C MET A 356 -13.82 10.00 12.01
N THR A 357 -13.05 8.95 11.68
CA THR A 357 -11.60 9.09 11.49
C THR A 357 -11.28 9.45 10.04
N MET A 358 -10.14 10.08 9.80
CA MET A 358 -9.64 10.39 8.45
C MET A 358 -9.54 9.13 7.58
N ASN A 359 -9.12 8.00 8.17
CA ASN A 359 -9.07 6.71 7.45
C ASN A 359 -10.46 6.24 7.00
N MET A 360 -11.48 6.33 7.85
CA MET A 360 -12.86 5.96 7.47
C MET A 360 -13.39 6.84 6.34
N PHE A 361 -13.11 8.15 6.40
CA PHE A 361 -13.51 9.11 5.38
C PHE A 361 -12.92 8.76 4.01
N TYR A 362 -11.60 8.60 3.92
CA TYR A 362 -10.94 8.25 2.65
C TYR A 362 -11.28 6.84 2.18
N THR A 363 -11.40 5.87 3.10
CA THR A 363 -11.88 4.53 2.73
C THR A 363 -13.26 4.59 2.08
N TYR A 364 -14.18 5.41 2.62
CA TYR A 364 -15.48 5.61 2.01
C TYR A 364 -15.36 6.18 0.60
N GLN A 365 -14.54 7.21 0.38
CA GLN A 365 -14.38 7.85 -0.94
C GLN A 365 -13.74 6.95 -2.00
N LEU A 366 -12.80 6.08 -1.60
CA LEU A 366 -12.04 5.25 -2.53
C LEU A 366 -12.82 4.03 -3.05
N HIS A 367 -13.97 3.70 -2.46
CA HIS A 367 -14.81 2.62 -2.97
C HIS A 367 -15.69 3.08 -4.12
N ASP A 368 -15.62 2.37 -5.24
CA ASP A 368 -16.55 2.57 -6.36
C ASP A 368 -17.98 2.17 -5.96
N ARG A 369 -18.97 2.93 -6.42
CA ARG A 369 -20.37 2.69 -6.11
C ARG A 369 -21.17 2.35 -7.35
N TYR A 370 -22.11 1.44 -7.16
CA TYR A 370 -23.00 1.00 -8.23
C TYR A 370 -23.80 2.21 -8.79
N ASN A 371 -23.86 2.33 -10.11
CA ASN A 371 -24.55 3.41 -10.83
C ASN A 371 -24.10 4.85 -10.48
N MET A 372 -22.87 5.04 -10.00
CA MET A 372 -22.29 6.36 -9.81
C MET A 372 -21.10 6.58 -10.75
N PHE A 373 -21.00 7.78 -11.30
CA PHE A 373 -19.82 8.17 -12.07
C PHE A 373 -18.70 8.58 -11.11
N GLY A 374 -17.79 7.67 -10.83
CA GLY A 374 -16.63 7.95 -9.97
C GLY A 374 -15.62 8.87 -10.66
N LEU A 375 -15.63 10.15 -10.34
CA LEU A 375 -14.65 11.10 -10.89
C LEU A 375 -13.23 10.75 -10.45
N LEU A 376 -13.04 10.40 -9.19
CA LEU A 376 -11.75 9.96 -8.62
C LEU A 376 -11.20 8.76 -9.39
N SER A 377 -11.98 7.69 -9.47
CA SER A 377 -11.55 6.40 -10.02
C SER A 377 -11.29 6.42 -11.55
N ARG A 378 -11.77 7.46 -12.26
CA ARG A 378 -11.56 7.64 -13.70
C ARG A 378 -10.38 8.53 -14.07
N SER A 379 -9.71 9.15 -13.11
CA SER A 379 -8.70 10.18 -13.36
C SER A 379 -7.24 9.68 -13.37
N GLY A 380 -7.03 8.40 -13.57
CA GLY A 380 -5.72 7.80 -13.84
C GLY A 380 -4.59 8.28 -12.89
N ARG A 381 -3.59 8.95 -13.43
CA ARG A 381 -2.42 9.42 -12.67
C ARG A 381 -2.75 10.47 -11.60
N LEU A 382 -3.80 11.25 -11.79
CA LEU A 382 -4.24 12.21 -10.77
C LEU A 382 -4.86 11.48 -9.57
N PHE A 383 -5.60 10.41 -9.82
CA PHE A 383 -6.10 9.52 -8.76
C PHE A 383 -4.98 8.94 -7.90
N GLN A 384 -3.89 8.47 -8.52
CA GLN A 384 -2.72 7.99 -7.78
C GLN A 384 -2.14 9.07 -6.85
N GLN A 385 -2.01 10.30 -7.34
CA GLN A 385 -1.53 11.43 -6.53
C GLN A 385 -2.47 11.70 -5.35
N TYR A 386 -3.76 11.67 -5.58
CA TYR A 386 -4.78 11.86 -4.53
C TYR A 386 -4.68 10.79 -3.43
N VAL A 387 -4.62 9.52 -3.81
CA VAL A 387 -4.53 8.39 -2.86
C VAL A 387 -3.26 8.50 -1.99
N VAL A 388 -2.13 8.82 -2.61
CA VAL A 388 -0.87 8.99 -1.88
C VAL A 388 -0.94 10.20 -0.94
N THR A 389 -1.55 11.30 -1.37
CA THR A 389 -1.76 12.49 -0.50
C THR A 389 -2.67 12.18 0.69
N ALA A 390 -3.76 11.43 0.47
CA ALA A 390 -4.67 10.98 1.53
C ALA A 390 -3.97 10.08 2.54
N TYR A 391 -3.17 9.12 2.05
CA TYR A 391 -2.36 8.24 2.89
C TYR A 391 -1.35 9.02 3.74
N CYS A 392 -0.61 9.95 3.11
CA CYS A 392 0.36 10.80 3.81
C CYS A 392 -0.31 11.65 4.90
N SER A 393 -1.51 12.18 4.61
CA SER A 393 -2.27 12.98 5.59
C SER A 393 -2.63 12.16 6.83
N ILE A 394 -3.09 10.91 6.65
CA ILE A 394 -3.41 10.00 7.74
C ILE A 394 -2.14 9.64 8.55
N GLU A 395 -1.05 9.34 7.86
CA GLU A 395 0.21 8.97 8.51
C GLU A 395 0.79 10.14 9.32
N LEU A 396 0.85 11.33 8.72
CA LEU A 396 1.30 12.54 9.41
C LEU A 396 0.42 12.90 10.61
N ASP A 397 -0.91 12.68 10.54
CA ASP A 397 -1.80 12.89 11.68
C ASP A 397 -1.48 11.94 12.85
N LYS A 398 -1.21 10.67 12.54
CA LYS A 398 -0.76 9.69 13.55
C LYS A 398 0.60 10.08 14.15
N LEU A 399 1.54 10.53 13.32
CA LEU A 399 2.87 10.94 13.78
C LEU A 399 2.83 12.20 14.63
N ASP A 400 2.00 13.19 14.29
CA ASP A 400 1.78 14.39 15.10
C ASP A 400 1.15 14.04 16.46
N TYR A 401 0.14 13.14 16.45
CA TYR A 401 -0.41 12.61 17.71
C TYR A 401 0.65 11.95 18.57
N LEU A 402 1.51 11.09 17.99
CA LEU A 402 2.58 10.42 18.71
C LEU A 402 3.61 11.44 19.24
N ARG A 403 3.96 12.46 18.46
CA ARG A 403 4.90 13.51 18.87
C ARG A 403 4.39 14.29 20.09
N ASN A 404 3.11 14.64 20.05
CA ASN A 404 2.47 15.42 21.12
C ASN A 404 2.15 14.59 22.39
N ASN A 405 2.16 13.27 22.30
CA ASN A 405 1.83 12.37 23.41
C ASN A 405 3.01 11.50 23.88
N GLN A 406 4.25 11.98 23.70
CA GLN A 406 5.47 11.27 24.09
C GLN A 406 5.51 10.88 25.56
N HIS A 407 4.98 11.71 26.46
CA HIS A 407 4.92 11.42 27.89
C HIS A 407 4.14 10.14 28.22
N ASN A 408 3.02 9.88 27.53
CA ASN A 408 2.24 8.65 27.70
C ASN A 408 2.94 7.41 27.13
N ILE A 409 3.68 7.60 26.03
CA ILE A 409 4.38 6.52 25.34
C ILE A 409 5.63 6.11 26.12
N ARG A 410 6.31 7.07 26.77
CA ARG A 410 7.52 6.84 27.55
C ARG A 410 7.25 6.15 28.89
N ASN A 411 6.09 6.35 29.51
CA ASN A 411 5.73 5.68 30.74
C ASN A 411 5.75 4.15 30.63
N GLU A 412 5.51 3.61 29.42
CA GLU A 412 5.69 2.18 29.15
C GLU A 412 7.19 1.75 29.11
N PHE A 413 8.11 2.70 29.09
CA PHE A 413 9.57 2.49 28.93
C PHE A 413 10.39 2.77 30.19
N LEU A 414 9.77 3.21 31.28
CA LEU A 414 10.50 3.48 32.53
C LEU A 414 11.22 2.25 33.08
N SER A 415 10.68 1.05 32.87
CA SER A 415 11.37 -0.20 33.19
C SER A 415 12.65 -0.40 32.38
N GLY A 416 12.63 -0.11 31.08
CA GLY A 416 13.81 -0.16 30.21
C GLY A 416 14.87 0.88 30.55
N LEU A 417 14.47 2.04 31.06
CA LEU A 417 15.37 3.06 31.56
C LEU A 417 16.08 2.59 32.85
N TYR A 418 15.36 1.94 33.75
CA TYR A 418 15.92 1.34 34.95
C TYR A 418 16.96 0.27 34.63
N ASP A 419 16.67 -0.56 33.64
CA ASP A 419 17.58 -1.59 33.14
C ASP A 419 18.82 -0.99 32.43
N ALA A 420 18.71 0.14 31.74
CA ALA A 420 19.84 0.84 31.10
C ALA A 420 20.73 1.50 32.18
N LEU A 421 20.12 2.15 33.17
CA LEU A 421 20.83 2.76 34.29
C LEU A 421 21.53 1.69 35.18
N SER A 422 20.90 0.53 35.35
CA SER A 422 21.48 -0.59 36.12
C SER A 422 22.66 -1.27 35.41
N ARG A 423 22.78 -1.11 34.08
CA ARG A 423 23.91 -1.59 33.26
C ARG A 423 25.06 -0.61 33.14
N GLY A 424 24.98 0.56 33.78
CA GLY A 424 26.03 1.55 33.79
C GLY A 424 26.07 2.52 32.61
N ASP A 425 25.01 2.64 31.84
CA ASP A 425 24.85 3.64 30.78
C ASP A 425 24.63 5.02 31.40
N TYR A 426 25.71 5.74 31.68
CA TYR A 426 25.72 7.02 32.44
C TYR A 426 25.31 8.26 31.63
N TYR A 427 24.90 8.17 30.37
CA TYR A 427 24.42 9.30 29.58
C TYR A 427 22.94 9.57 29.76
N GLY A 428 22.49 9.73 31.01
CA GLY A 428 21.09 10.00 31.38
C GLY A 428 20.49 11.28 30.78
N ALA A 429 21.32 12.27 30.39
CA ALA A 429 20.88 13.49 29.75
C ALA A 429 20.31 13.24 28.32
N ASP A 430 20.87 12.28 27.56
CA ASP A 430 20.42 11.94 26.22
C ASP A 430 19.16 11.07 26.20
N VAL A 431 18.92 10.29 27.24
CA VAL A 431 17.75 9.41 27.36
C VAL A 431 16.47 10.23 27.58
N GLY A 432 16.57 11.42 28.17
CA GLY A 432 15.43 12.30 28.48
C GLY A 432 14.76 12.99 27.28
N SER A 433 15.46 13.17 26.15
CA SER A 433 15.02 14.00 25.02
C SER A 433 14.56 13.22 23.77
N ARG A 434 14.62 11.89 23.78
CA ARG A 434 14.28 11.06 22.61
C ARG A 434 12.78 11.10 22.26
N THR A 435 12.47 11.36 20.98
CA THR A 435 11.13 11.15 20.40
C THR A 435 11.07 9.75 19.85
N ILE A 436 10.19 8.90 20.39
CA ILE A 436 10.11 7.47 20.06
C ILE A 436 8.82 7.10 19.32
N LEU A 437 8.91 6.07 18.49
CA LEU A 437 7.76 5.39 17.88
C LEU A 437 7.40 4.16 18.72
N PRO A 438 6.11 3.98 19.16
CA PRO A 438 5.70 2.81 19.91
C PRO A 438 5.74 1.54 19.07
N ALA A 439 5.79 0.36 19.71
CA ALA A 439 5.76 -0.92 19.02
C ALA A 439 4.45 -1.17 18.23
N SER A 440 3.38 -0.44 18.53
CA SER A 440 2.12 -0.49 17.79
C SER A 440 2.12 0.32 16.49
N PHE A 441 3.18 1.11 16.21
CA PHE A 441 3.28 1.91 14.99
C PHE A 441 3.93 1.09 13.87
N THR A 442 3.13 0.72 12.87
CA THR A 442 3.54 -0.13 11.73
C THR A 442 4.74 0.46 11.01
N GLY A 443 5.77 -0.36 10.80
CA GLY A 443 7.02 0.04 10.14
C GLY A 443 8.01 0.81 11.02
N GLY A 444 7.66 1.12 12.26
CA GLY A 444 8.60 1.68 13.24
C GLY A 444 9.65 0.67 13.72
N PRO A 445 10.80 1.13 14.24
CA PRO A 445 11.89 0.22 14.65
C PRO A 445 11.44 -0.82 15.68
N ARG A 446 10.64 -0.42 16.67
CA ARG A 446 10.14 -1.33 17.73
C ARG A 446 9.08 -2.29 17.21
N TYR A 447 8.25 -1.85 16.26
CA TYR A 447 7.30 -2.72 15.58
C TYR A 447 8.04 -3.84 14.85
N MET A 448 9.05 -3.51 14.04
CA MET A 448 9.83 -4.49 13.31
C MET A 448 10.59 -5.44 14.26
N TYR A 449 11.13 -4.92 15.34
CA TYR A 449 11.85 -5.73 16.33
C TYR A 449 10.92 -6.69 17.09
N SER A 450 9.71 -6.27 17.45
CA SER A 450 8.74 -7.17 18.11
C SER A 450 8.35 -8.34 17.21
N HIS A 451 8.14 -8.09 15.91
CA HIS A 451 7.87 -9.17 14.95
C HIS A 451 9.07 -10.10 14.75
N TYR A 452 10.28 -9.55 14.73
CA TYR A 452 11.50 -10.38 14.70
C TYR A 452 11.58 -11.32 15.92
N LEU A 453 11.23 -10.85 17.11
CA LEU A 453 11.19 -11.71 18.30
C LEU A 453 10.09 -12.78 18.22
N ASP A 454 8.92 -12.45 17.67
CA ASP A 454 7.84 -13.42 17.44
C ASP A 454 8.29 -14.50 16.45
N GLU A 455 9.03 -14.13 15.41
CA GLU A 455 9.62 -15.05 14.42
C GLU A 455 10.65 -16.00 15.07
N LEU A 456 11.53 -15.46 15.91
CA LEU A 456 12.49 -16.26 16.66
C LEU A 456 11.80 -17.25 17.60
N ALA A 457 10.68 -16.84 18.23
CA ALA A 457 9.88 -17.71 19.07
C ALA A 457 9.26 -18.88 18.28
N ILE A 458 8.75 -18.62 17.06
CA ILE A 458 8.26 -19.66 16.15
C ILE A 458 9.39 -20.64 15.79
N CYS A 459 10.56 -20.12 15.41
CA CYS A 459 11.73 -20.95 15.12
C CYS A 459 12.17 -21.80 16.31
N ARG A 460 12.09 -21.25 17.53
CA ARG A 460 12.44 -22.00 18.76
C ARG A 460 11.52 -23.19 19.01
N VAL A 461 10.22 -23.05 18.68
CA VAL A 461 9.22 -24.10 18.90
C VAL A 461 9.19 -25.12 17.78
N HIS A 462 9.25 -24.67 16.52
CA HIS A 462 9.04 -25.51 15.34
C HIS A 462 10.31 -25.80 14.54
N GLY A 463 11.48 -25.32 15.00
CA GLY A 463 12.73 -25.37 14.24
C GLY A 463 12.73 -24.39 13.08
N ASN A 464 13.58 -24.64 12.09
CA ASN A 464 13.72 -23.77 10.92
C ASN A 464 12.53 -23.94 9.96
N PRO A 465 12.10 -22.86 9.26
CA PRO A 465 11.13 -23.00 8.18
C PRO A 465 11.67 -23.94 7.10
N LYS A 466 10.77 -24.62 6.40
CA LYS A 466 11.16 -25.55 5.33
C LYS A 466 11.12 -24.91 3.95
N PHE A 467 10.20 -23.96 3.72
CA PHE A 467 10.08 -23.29 2.45
C PHE A 467 10.04 -21.77 2.62
N PHE A 468 10.68 -21.09 1.69
CA PHE A 468 10.56 -19.67 1.45
C PHE A 468 9.83 -19.46 0.13
N ILE A 469 8.69 -18.80 0.19
CA ILE A 469 7.83 -18.58 -0.96
C ILE A 469 7.72 -17.06 -1.20
N THR A 470 8.11 -16.63 -2.40
CA THR A 470 7.95 -15.24 -2.84
C THR A 470 6.86 -15.16 -3.90
N PHE A 471 5.71 -14.67 -3.52
CA PHE A 471 4.57 -14.47 -4.41
C PHE A 471 4.51 -13.03 -4.90
N THR A 472 4.65 -12.84 -6.20
CA THR A 472 4.67 -11.52 -6.86
C THR A 472 3.30 -11.19 -7.44
N CYS A 473 2.84 -9.96 -7.22
CA CYS A 473 1.62 -9.44 -7.83
C CYS A 473 1.69 -9.48 -9.36
N ASN A 474 0.62 -9.93 -10.01
CA ASN A 474 0.48 -9.89 -11.46
C ASN A 474 -0.58 -8.87 -11.89
N ALA A 475 -0.14 -7.76 -12.48
CA ALA A 475 -1.04 -6.70 -12.98
C ALA A 475 -1.91 -7.12 -14.18
N LYS A 476 -1.72 -8.34 -14.69
CA LYS A 476 -2.47 -8.90 -15.83
C LYS A 476 -3.49 -9.97 -15.42
N TRP A 477 -3.80 -10.11 -14.14
CA TRP A 477 -4.85 -11.05 -13.72
C TRP A 477 -6.19 -10.78 -14.41
N PRO A 478 -6.95 -11.82 -14.79
CA PRO A 478 -8.23 -11.66 -15.48
C PRO A 478 -9.22 -10.78 -14.74
N GLU A 479 -9.25 -10.85 -13.40
CA GLU A 479 -10.14 -10.06 -12.56
C GLU A 479 -9.86 -8.54 -12.71
N ILE A 480 -8.60 -8.15 -12.87
CA ILE A 480 -8.21 -6.75 -13.12
C ILE A 480 -8.74 -6.33 -14.50
N GLY A 481 -8.52 -7.16 -15.52
CA GLY A 481 -9.01 -6.90 -16.88
C GLY A 481 -10.53 -6.74 -16.92
N ARG A 482 -11.26 -7.66 -16.28
CA ARG A 482 -12.74 -7.60 -16.19
C ARG A 482 -13.23 -6.34 -15.48
N TYR A 483 -12.59 -5.97 -14.37
CA TYR A 483 -12.92 -4.74 -13.64
C TYR A 483 -12.69 -3.49 -14.50
N LEU A 484 -11.55 -3.42 -15.19
CA LEU A 484 -11.15 -2.26 -16.00
C LEU A 484 -12.00 -2.07 -17.26
N ARG A 485 -12.76 -3.07 -17.71
CA ARG A 485 -13.73 -2.87 -18.81
C ARG A 485 -14.75 -1.76 -18.52
N ARG A 486 -15.01 -1.48 -17.23
CA ARG A 486 -15.89 -0.37 -16.78
C ARG A 486 -15.24 1.02 -16.95
N TYR A 487 -13.94 1.07 -17.25
CA TYR A 487 -13.12 2.28 -17.29
C TYR A 487 -12.32 2.35 -18.61
N PRO A 488 -12.98 2.63 -19.75
CA PRO A 488 -12.28 2.75 -21.02
C PRO A 488 -11.12 3.74 -20.95
N GLY A 489 -9.98 3.38 -21.53
CA GLY A 489 -8.77 4.20 -21.54
C GLY A 489 -7.85 4.05 -20.31
N LEU A 490 -8.30 3.45 -19.22
CA LEU A 490 -7.47 3.16 -18.05
C LEU A 490 -6.80 1.79 -18.15
N THR A 491 -5.61 1.70 -17.57
CA THR A 491 -4.81 0.48 -17.46
C THR A 491 -4.68 0.04 -16.00
N SER A 492 -4.15 -1.16 -15.76
CA SER A 492 -3.84 -1.62 -14.40
C SER A 492 -2.88 -0.69 -13.64
N THR A 493 -2.04 0.04 -14.37
CA THR A 493 -1.13 1.02 -13.76
C THR A 493 -1.85 2.28 -13.28
N ASP A 494 -2.97 2.63 -13.88
CA ASP A 494 -3.79 3.77 -13.48
C ASP A 494 -4.69 3.46 -12.26
N ARG A 495 -4.97 2.17 -12.04
CA ARG A 495 -5.83 1.67 -10.95
C ARG A 495 -5.05 0.76 -10.00
N ALA A 496 -4.02 1.35 -9.37
CA ALA A 496 -3.18 0.68 -8.37
C ALA A 496 -3.99 0.14 -7.17
N ASP A 497 -5.12 0.78 -6.84
CA ASP A 497 -6.08 0.35 -5.84
C ASP A 497 -6.64 -1.04 -6.14
N ILE A 498 -7.13 -1.27 -7.36
CA ILE A 498 -7.71 -2.55 -7.79
C ILE A 498 -6.64 -3.65 -7.83
N VAL A 499 -5.44 -3.32 -8.32
CA VAL A 499 -4.33 -4.27 -8.35
C VAL A 499 -3.93 -4.68 -6.93
N ALA A 500 -3.79 -3.72 -6.01
CA ALA A 500 -3.48 -3.99 -4.60
C ALA A 500 -4.60 -4.79 -3.92
N TRP A 501 -5.86 -4.49 -4.23
CA TRP A 501 -7.03 -5.17 -3.68
C TRP A 501 -7.08 -6.64 -4.08
N ILE A 502 -6.98 -6.91 -5.39
CA ILE A 502 -6.95 -8.28 -5.92
C ILE A 502 -5.74 -9.04 -5.36
N PHE A 503 -4.56 -8.39 -5.28
CA PHE A 503 -3.38 -9.02 -4.69
C PHE A 503 -3.61 -9.41 -3.22
N ASN A 504 -4.23 -8.57 -2.41
CA ASN A 504 -4.57 -8.91 -1.02
C ASN A 504 -5.48 -10.14 -0.92
N MET A 505 -6.50 -10.24 -1.79
CA MET A 505 -7.38 -11.41 -1.84
C MET A 505 -6.62 -12.67 -2.28
N LYS A 506 -5.76 -12.56 -3.29
CA LYS A 506 -4.90 -13.68 -3.74
C LYS A 506 -3.91 -14.12 -2.66
N VAL A 507 -3.34 -13.19 -1.89
CA VAL A 507 -2.51 -13.54 -0.73
C VAL A 507 -3.31 -14.32 0.32
N LYS A 508 -4.51 -13.86 0.66
CA LYS A 508 -5.39 -14.61 1.59
C LYS A 508 -5.72 -16.01 1.06
N GLN A 509 -5.98 -16.14 -0.24
CA GLN A 509 -6.19 -17.42 -0.90
C GLN A 509 -4.93 -18.31 -0.84
N LEU A 510 -3.73 -17.76 -1.11
CA LEU A 510 -2.46 -18.48 -0.98
C LEU A 510 -2.26 -19.01 0.46
N ILE A 511 -2.43 -18.15 1.47
CA ILE A 511 -2.28 -18.59 2.86
C ILE A 511 -3.31 -19.67 3.24
N SER A 512 -4.54 -19.60 2.71
CA SER A 512 -5.55 -20.64 2.90
C SER A 512 -5.13 -21.97 2.25
N VAL A 513 -4.60 -21.92 1.04
CA VAL A 513 -4.08 -23.11 0.31
C VAL A 513 -2.94 -23.75 1.10
N LEU A 514 -1.96 -22.96 1.55
CA LEU A 514 -0.82 -23.46 2.33
C LEU A 514 -1.23 -24.10 3.67
N LYS A 515 -2.34 -23.63 4.27
CA LYS A 515 -2.85 -24.17 5.54
C LYS A 515 -3.70 -25.42 5.40
N ASN A 516 -4.48 -25.52 4.35
CA ASN A 516 -5.60 -26.46 4.29
C ASN A 516 -5.46 -27.57 3.22
N GLU A 517 -4.62 -27.36 2.20
CA GLU A 517 -4.55 -28.29 1.05
C GLU A 517 -3.33 -29.23 1.09
N GLU A 518 -2.55 -29.20 2.17
CA GLU A 518 -1.36 -30.06 2.38
C GLU A 518 -0.39 -30.13 1.19
N LEU A 519 -0.39 -29.09 0.34
CA LEU A 519 0.40 -29.03 -0.90
C LEU A 519 1.90 -29.25 -0.67
N PHE A 520 2.39 -28.88 0.51
CA PHE A 520 3.76 -29.09 0.96
C PHE A 520 3.88 -30.09 2.10
N GLY A 521 2.80 -30.79 2.45
CA GLY A 521 2.67 -31.64 3.63
C GLY A 521 1.92 -30.98 4.78
N THR A 522 1.83 -31.66 5.92
CA THR A 522 1.01 -31.20 7.04
C THR A 522 1.52 -29.87 7.61
N TYR A 523 0.67 -28.86 7.57
CA TYR A 523 0.93 -27.50 8.04
C TYR A 523 1.26 -27.43 9.54
N ARG A 524 2.22 -26.60 9.93
CA ARG A 524 2.57 -26.28 11.31
C ARG A 524 2.47 -24.79 11.62
N ALA A 525 3.15 -23.95 10.85
CA ALA A 525 3.09 -22.50 10.99
C ALA A 525 3.36 -21.81 9.65
N VAL A 526 2.87 -20.62 9.52
CA VAL A 526 3.16 -19.72 8.39
C VAL A 526 3.35 -18.31 8.91
N LEU A 527 4.39 -17.67 8.41
CA LEU A 527 4.64 -16.24 8.60
C LEU A 527 4.77 -15.59 7.25
N TYR A 528 4.17 -14.43 7.06
CA TYR A 528 4.31 -13.71 5.81
C TYR A 528 4.36 -12.20 6.00
N THR A 529 5.02 -11.52 5.08
CA THR A 529 5.10 -10.06 5.00
C THR A 529 4.80 -9.58 3.59
N ILE A 530 4.23 -8.39 3.49
CA ILE A 530 4.02 -7.72 2.21
C ILE A 530 5.08 -6.64 2.04
N GLU A 531 5.82 -6.73 0.95
CA GLU A 531 6.83 -5.74 0.56
C GLU A 531 6.36 -4.96 -0.67
N PHE A 532 6.44 -3.62 -0.61
CA PHE A 532 6.21 -2.73 -1.74
C PHE A 532 7.56 -2.30 -2.31
N GLN A 533 7.89 -2.83 -3.48
CA GLN A 533 9.17 -2.54 -4.11
C GLN A 533 9.20 -1.18 -4.79
N LYS A 534 10.41 -0.64 -5.03
CA LYS A 534 10.64 0.60 -5.80
C LYS A 534 9.97 0.60 -7.17
N ARG A 535 9.77 -0.56 -7.78
CA ARG A 535 9.06 -0.74 -9.06
C ARG A 535 7.53 -0.74 -8.94
N GLY A 536 7.01 -0.64 -7.72
CA GLY A 536 5.58 -0.45 -7.44
C GLY A 536 4.76 -1.72 -7.23
N LEU A 537 5.10 -2.87 -7.81
CA LEU A 537 4.36 -4.11 -7.60
C LEU A 537 4.65 -4.71 -6.23
N SER A 538 3.61 -5.23 -5.58
CA SER A 538 3.70 -5.83 -4.25
C SER A 538 4.22 -7.27 -4.32
N HIS A 539 4.98 -7.67 -3.30
CA HIS A 539 5.44 -9.03 -3.09
C HIS A 539 4.97 -9.54 -1.73
N CYS A 540 4.62 -10.82 -1.66
CA CYS A 540 4.36 -11.51 -0.40
C CYS A 540 5.49 -12.51 -0.18
N HIS A 541 6.28 -12.28 0.86
CA HIS A 541 7.32 -13.21 1.31
C HIS A 541 6.76 -14.07 2.43
N THR A 542 6.80 -15.37 2.25
CA THR A 542 6.18 -16.34 3.17
C THR A 542 7.20 -17.35 3.64
N LEU A 543 7.30 -17.56 4.95
CA LEU A 543 8.00 -18.67 5.58
C LEU A 543 6.98 -19.73 5.97
N LEU A 544 7.22 -20.97 5.57
CA LEU A 544 6.33 -22.09 5.82
C LEU A 544 7.03 -23.18 6.64
N TRP A 545 6.43 -23.54 7.76
CA TRP A 545 6.77 -24.68 8.60
C TRP A 545 5.80 -25.81 8.35
N ILE A 546 6.33 -26.98 8.03
CA ILE A 546 5.57 -28.22 7.85
C ILE A 546 6.01 -29.27 8.85
N GLN A 547 5.16 -30.23 9.14
CA GLN A 547 5.50 -31.38 9.94
C GLN A 547 6.52 -32.24 9.17
N SER A 548 7.69 -32.40 9.72
CA SER A 548 8.67 -33.33 9.17
C SER A 548 8.34 -34.75 9.64
N LEU A 549 8.05 -35.64 8.72
CA LEU A 549 7.90 -37.05 8.97
C LEU A 549 9.27 -37.75 8.99
N LEU A 550 10.29 -37.10 8.43
CA LEU A 550 11.64 -37.62 8.27
C LEU A 550 12.63 -36.84 9.13
N ARG A 551 13.60 -37.49 9.75
CA ARG A 551 14.68 -36.80 10.48
C ARG A 551 15.60 -36.02 9.54
N SER A 552 15.76 -36.49 8.30
CA SER A 552 16.52 -35.83 7.23
C SER A 552 15.75 -35.94 5.93
N TYR A 553 15.67 -34.83 5.18
CA TYR A 553 15.15 -34.85 3.82
C TYR A 553 16.27 -35.17 2.85
N LEU A 554 15.98 -36.08 1.93
CA LEU A 554 16.84 -36.35 0.79
C LEU A 554 16.62 -35.32 -0.31
N PRO A 555 17.60 -35.07 -1.19
CA PRO A 555 17.43 -34.16 -2.32
C PRO A 555 16.20 -34.48 -3.18
N GLU A 556 15.88 -35.77 -3.39
CA GLU A 556 14.76 -36.24 -4.17
C GLU A 556 13.40 -35.89 -3.53
N ASP A 557 13.36 -35.74 -2.19
CA ASP A 557 12.13 -35.29 -1.51
C ASP A 557 11.81 -33.85 -1.84
N VAL A 558 12.80 -33.01 -2.11
CA VAL A 558 12.61 -31.63 -2.50
C VAL A 558 12.00 -31.52 -3.90
N ASP A 559 12.39 -32.40 -4.83
CA ASP A 559 11.88 -32.45 -6.21
C ASP A 559 10.37 -32.72 -6.30
N ARG A 560 9.76 -33.24 -5.23
CA ARG A 560 8.29 -33.41 -5.14
C ARG A 560 7.57 -32.07 -5.02
N PHE A 561 8.22 -31.06 -4.45
CA PHE A 561 7.62 -29.77 -4.13
C PHE A 561 8.13 -28.64 -5.01
N VAL A 562 9.38 -28.71 -5.44
CA VAL A 562 10.06 -27.63 -6.17
C VAL A 562 10.65 -28.16 -7.46
N SER A 563 10.34 -27.51 -8.56
CA SER A 563 10.93 -27.75 -9.87
C SER A 563 11.69 -26.52 -10.34
N ALA A 564 12.77 -26.73 -11.09
CA ALA A 564 13.52 -25.69 -11.78
C ALA A 564 13.71 -26.00 -13.27
N GLU A 565 12.76 -26.74 -13.85
CA GLU A 565 12.74 -27.17 -15.25
C GLU A 565 11.46 -26.70 -15.93
N LEU A 566 11.51 -26.42 -17.22
CA LEU A 566 10.32 -26.22 -18.06
C LEU A 566 9.56 -27.54 -18.16
N PRO A 567 8.24 -27.56 -17.93
CA PRO A 567 7.42 -28.73 -18.23
C PRO A 567 7.47 -29.07 -19.72
N ASP A 568 7.25 -30.32 -20.04
CA ASP A 568 7.18 -30.78 -21.43
C ASP A 568 5.94 -30.19 -22.11
N PRO A 569 6.07 -29.45 -23.23
CA PRO A 569 4.97 -28.80 -23.90
C PRO A 569 3.92 -29.76 -24.46
N VAL A 570 4.25 -31.04 -24.68
CA VAL A 570 3.34 -32.07 -25.21
C VAL A 570 2.54 -32.72 -24.08
N THR A 571 3.21 -33.13 -23.01
CA THR A 571 2.57 -33.85 -21.89
C THR A 571 1.94 -32.92 -20.86
N ASP A 572 2.46 -31.70 -20.71
CA ASP A 572 1.94 -30.67 -19.79
C ASP A 572 1.93 -29.26 -20.43
N PRO A 573 1.09 -29.04 -21.44
CA PRO A 573 1.04 -27.76 -22.17
C PRO A 573 0.65 -26.57 -21.26
N ASN A 574 -0.22 -26.80 -20.29
CA ASN A 574 -0.65 -25.77 -19.35
C ASN A 574 0.48 -25.38 -18.39
N GLY A 575 1.18 -26.35 -17.84
CA GLY A 575 2.36 -26.13 -17.01
C GLY A 575 3.44 -25.40 -17.77
N TYR A 576 3.76 -25.87 -19.00
CA TYR A 576 4.74 -25.21 -19.85
C TYR A 576 4.39 -23.73 -20.09
N LYS A 577 3.15 -23.44 -20.52
CA LYS A 577 2.71 -22.07 -20.79
C LYS A 577 2.90 -21.17 -19.58
N VAL A 578 2.41 -21.58 -18.41
CA VAL A 578 2.48 -20.76 -17.19
C VAL A 578 3.93 -20.57 -16.73
N VAL A 579 4.76 -21.61 -16.78
CA VAL A 579 6.18 -21.53 -16.37
C VAL A 579 6.96 -20.66 -17.35
N ALA A 580 6.77 -20.87 -18.65
CA ALA A 580 7.38 -20.06 -19.70
C ALA A 580 7.02 -18.58 -19.57
N ASP A 581 5.77 -18.26 -19.23
CA ASP A 581 5.31 -16.89 -19.09
C ASP A 581 5.77 -16.22 -17.78
N MET A 582 5.74 -16.96 -16.65
CA MET A 582 5.84 -16.38 -15.30
C MET A 582 7.13 -16.73 -14.55
N MET A 583 7.78 -17.88 -14.84
CA MET A 583 8.87 -18.41 -14.02
C MET A 583 10.25 -18.39 -14.71
N MET A 584 10.37 -17.69 -15.83
CA MET A 584 11.65 -17.49 -16.49
C MET A 584 12.32 -16.22 -16.00
N HIS A 585 13.62 -16.27 -15.72
CA HIS A 585 14.43 -15.07 -15.58
C HIS A 585 14.56 -14.40 -16.96
N ASP A 586 14.34 -13.07 -17.03
CA ASP A 586 14.44 -12.34 -18.28
C ASP A 586 15.81 -12.46 -18.92
N PRO A 587 15.92 -12.38 -20.27
CA PRO A 587 17.20 -12.39 -20.96
C PRO A 587 18.20 -11.40 -20.37
N CYS A 588 19.41 -11.88 -20.05
CA CYS A 588 20.48 -11.08 -19.48
C CYS A 588 21.84 -11.58 -20.01
N GLY A 589 22.93 -11.03 -19.53
CA GLY A 589 24.28 -11.35 -20.02
C GLY A 589 24.50 -10.78 -21.42
N LEU A 590 25.15 -11.54 -22.29
CA LEU A 590 25.44 -11.12 -23.68
C LEU A 590 24.19 -10.84 -24.51
N SER A 591 23.08 -11.52 -24.22
CA SER A 591 21.80 -11.30 -24.92
C SER A 591 21.12 -9.97 -24.54
N ASN A 592 21.39 -9.45 -23.35
CA ASN A 592 20.85 -8.16 -22.89
C ASN A 592 21.72 -7.58 -21.75
N THR A 593 22.75 -6.87 -22.11
CA THR A 593 23.68 -6.22 -21.16
C THR A 593 23.05 -5.09 -20.35
N LYS A 594 21.90 -4.55 -20.80
CA LYS A 594 21.15 -3.49 -20.12
C LYS A 594 20.00 -4.03 -19.25
N ALA A 595 19.95 -5.35 -19.02
CA ALA A 595 18.94 -5.92 -18.13
C ALA A 595 19.14 -5.40 -16.70
N SER A 596 18.04 -5.21 -15.97
CA SER A 596 18.05 -4.66 -14.60
C SER A 596 18.77 -5.54 -13.56
N CYS A 597 19.07 -6.78 -13.90
CA CYS A 597 19.84 -7.71 -13.08
C CYS A 597 21.33 -7.63 -13.32
N MET A 598 21.78 -6.87 -14.34
CA MET A 598 23.21 -6.75 -14.65
C MET A 598 23.88 -5.76 -13.70
N GLU A 599 25.02 -6.14 -13.19
CA GLU A 599 25.92 -5.30 -12.39
C GLU A 599 27.21 -5.07 -13.16
N GLU A 600 27.62 -3.80 -13.24
CA GLU A 600 28.89 -3.43 -13.82
C GLU A 600 30.02 -3.88 -12.92
N THR A 601 30.88 -4.76 -13.40
CA THR A 601 32.12 -5.15 -12.73
C THR A 601 33.32 -4.65 -13.50
N LEU A 602 34.51 -4.67 -12.89
CA LEU A 602 35.77 -4.22 -13.53
C LEU A 602 36.17 -5.05 -14.76
N GLN A 603 35.59 -6.24 -14.95
CA GLN A 603 35.92 -7.13 -16.06
C GLN A 603 34.81 -7.20 -17.10
N GLU A 604 33.63 -7.71 -16.74
CA GLU A 604 32.46 -7.82 -17.61
C GLU A 604 31.16 -7.68 -16.82
N PRO A 605 30.07 -7.15 -17.42
CA PRO A 605 28.78 -7.09 -16.76
C PRO A 605 28.27 -8.50 -16.41
N VAL A 606 27.96 -8.75 -15.14
CA VAL A 606 27.50 -10.07 -14.65
C VAL A 606 26.07 -9.96 -14.11
N CYS A 607 25.30 -11.02 -14.30
CA CYS A 607 23.98 -11.10 -13.67
C CYS A 607 24.09 -11.25 -12.15
N SER A 608 23.57 -10.29 -11.39
CA SER A 608 23.57 -10.31 -9.91
C SER A 608 22.86 -11.53 -9.31
N LYS A 609 21.99 -12.18 -10.10
CA LYS A 609 21.28 -13.40 -9.73
C LYS A 609 21.98 -14.67 -10.22
N LYS A 610 23.14 -14.51 -10.90
CA LYS A 610 23.95 -15.60 -11.45
C LYS A 610 23.15 -16.50 -12.41
N PHE A 611 22.38 -15.91 -13.33
CA PHE A 611 21.77 -16.60 -14.47
C PHE A 611 22.68 -16.51 -15.71
N PRO A 612 22.69 -17.55 -16.59
CA PRO A 612 22.02 -18.85 -16.44
C PRO A 612 22.62 -19.72 -15.35
N LYS A 613 21.79 -20.57 -14.73
CA LYS A 613 22.23 -21.57 -13.75
C LYS A 613 22.81 -22.77 -14.47
N PRO A 614 23.78 -23.50 -13.88
CA PRO A 614 24.35 -24.70 -14.48
C PRO A 614 23.30 -25.83 -14.57
N PHE A 615 23.46 -26.69 -15.57
CA PHE A 615 22.69 -27.92 -15.67
C PHE A 615 23.13 -28.93 -14.64
N ASN A 616 22.17 -29.62 -14.02
CA ASN A 616 22.37 -30.68 -13.04
C ASN A 616 21.36 -31.80 -13.29
N GLU A 617 21.85 -33.06 -13.36
CA GLU A 617 20.98 -34.22 -13.56
C GLU A 617 20.08 -34.52 -12.35
N ASN A 618 20.58 -34.24 -11.15
CA ASN A 618 19.87 -34.49 -9.90
C ASN A 618 19.94 -33.26 -8.99
N THR A 619 18.95 -33.10 -8.12
CA THR A 619 19.02 -32.15 -7.02
C THR A 619 20.05 -32.63 -6.00
N TYR A 620 20.90 -31.75 -5.47
CA TYR A 620 21.88 -32.06 -4.44
C TYR A 620 22.14 -30.88 -3.50
N PHE A 621 22.68 -31.19 -2.33
CA PHE A 621 23.19 -30.19 -1.40
C PHE A 621 24.70 -30.10 -1.53
N ASP A 622 25.24 -28.90 -1.65
CA ASP A 622 26.68 -28.69 -1.65
C ASP A 622 27.27 -28.76 -0.24
N LYS A 623 28.61 -28.62 -0.14
CA LYS A 623 29.35 -28.70 1.14
C LYS A 623 28.92 -27.67 2.17
N ASP A 624 28.38 -26.55 1.70
CA ASP A 624 27.90 -25.47 2.52
C ASP A 624 26.37 -25.59 2.82
N GLY A 625 25.74 -26.66 2.33
CA GLY A 625 24.33 -26.99 2.51
C GLY A 625 23.39 -26.21 1.59
N PHE A 626 23.91 -25.51 0.58
CA PHE A 626 23.06 -24.89 -0.44
C PHE A 626 22.49 -25.95 -1.36
N ILE A 627 21.22 -25.75 -1.75
CA ILE A 627 20.54 -26.64 -2.67
C ILE A 627 20.82 -26.24 -4.12
N HIS A 628 21.20 -27.22 -4.92
CA HIS A 628 21.28 -27.13 -6.37
C HIS A 628 20.16 -27.97 -6.97
N TYR A 629 19.13 -27.31 -7.49
CA TYR A 629 17.95 -27.97 -8.05
C TYR A 629 18.28 -28.68 -9.36
N ARG A 630 17.63 -29.80 -9.62
CA ARG A 630 17.69 -30.51 -10.89
C ARG A 630 17.33 -29.56 -12.05
N ARG A 631 18.19 -29.53 -13.06
CA ARG A 631 18.07 -28.71 -14.27
C ARG A 631 18.68 -29.46 -15.43
N ARG A 632 17.93 -30.35 -16.05
CA ARG A 632 18.45 -31.18 -17.13
C ARG A 632 18.46 -30.43 -18.45
N ASN A 633 19.40 -30.76 -19.32
CA ASN A 633 19.39 -30.24 -20.68
C ASN A 633 18.47 -31.13 -21.55
N LEU A 634 17.18 -30.82 -21.56
CA LEU A 634 16.15 -31.59 -22.25
C LEU A 634 15.88 -31.07 -23.67
N GLY A 635 16.59 -30.04 -24.16
CA GLY A 635 16.31 -29.39 -25.42
C GLY A 635 14.99 -28.58 -25.44
N ILE A 636 14.30 -28.46 -24.29
CA ILE A 636 13.07 -27.67 -24.17
C ILE A 636 13.47 -26.23 -23.86
N SER A 637 12.89 -25.29 -24.60
CA SER A 637 13.14 -23.86 -24.41
C SER A 637 11.87 -23.04 -24.56
N ALA A 638 11.87 -21.85 -23.99
CA ALA A 638 10.79 -20.87 -24.10
C ALA A 638 11.26 -19.64 -24.91
N ASP A 639 10.53 -19.31 -25.97
CA ASP A 639 10.82 -18.17 -26.82
C ASP A 639 10.49 -16.85 -26.12
N LYS A 640 11.47 -15.98 -26.02
CA LYS A 640 11.33 -14.60 -25.56
C LYS A 640 11.65 -13.66 -26.71
N LYS A 641 11.23 -12.40 -26.59
CA LYS A 641 11.39 -11.40 -27.68
C LYS A 641 12.80 -11.27 -28.25
N ILE A 642 13.84 -11.60 -27.47
CA ILE A 642 15.25 -11.37 -27.80
C ILE A 642 15.96 -12.70 -28.11
N CYS A 643 15.64 -13.75 -27.36
CA CYS A 643 16.27 -15.07 -27.48
C CYS A 643 15.38 -16.17 -26.91
N SER A 644 15.70 -17.42 -27.21
CA SER A 644 15.09 -18.58 -26.59
C SER A 644 15.85 -18.92 -25.29
N LEU A 645 15.14 -19.23 -24.22
CA LEU A 645 15.68 -19.52 -22.89
C LEU A 645 15.35 -20.95 -22.48
N ASP A 646 16.34 -21.66 -22.00
CA ASP A 646 16.25 -23.05 -21.53
C ASP A 646 16.10 -23.17 -20.00
N ASN A 647 16.22 -24.38 -19.47
CA ASN A 647 16.14 -24.66 -18.03
C ASN A 647 17.18 -23.89 -17.19
N GLY A 648 18.26 -23.41 -17.77
CA GLY A 648 19.24 -22.56 -17.10
C GLY A 648 18.63 -21.25 -16.57
N TYR A 649 17.52 -20.80 -17.14
CA TYR A 649 16.84 -19.55 -16.79
C TYR A 649 15.57 -19.74 -15.95
N VAL A 650 15.15 -20.96 -15.64
CA VAL A 650 13.93 -21.21 -14.84
C VAL A 650 14.19 -20.87 -13.37
N VAL A 651 13.31 -20.07 -12.78
CA VAL A 651 13.28 -19.79 -11.33
C VAL A 651 12.62 -20.95 -10.60
N PRO A 652 13.14 -21.44 -9.46
CA PRO A 652 12.52 -22.54 -8.72
C PRO A 652 11.06 -22.24 -8.37
N TYR A 653 10.16 -23.18 -8.61
CA TYR A 653 8.73 -22.99 -8.47
C TYR A 653 7.99 -24.26 -8.03
N ASN A 654 6.73 -24.08 -7.58
CA ASN A 654 5.77 -25.17 -7.39
C ASN A 654 4.72 -25.11 -8.49
N ARG A 655 4.56 -26.20 -9.26
CA ARG A 655 3.66 -26.26 -10.43
C ARG A 655 2.20 -25.96 -10.06
N ALA A 656 1.69 -26.52 -8.96
CA ALA A 656 0.30 -26.32 -8.55
C ALA A 656 0.00 -24.86 -8.20
N LEU A 657 0.94 -24.19 -7.50
CA LEU A 657 0.81 -22.76 -7.20
C LEU A 657 0.85 -21.90 -8.47
N CYS A 658 1.76 -22.19 -9.41
CA CYS A 658 1.84 -21.42 -10.66
C CYS A 658 0.55 -21.55 -11.49
N LEU A 659 -0.02 -22.74 -11.63
CA LEU A 659 -1.29 -22.96 -12.32
C LEU A 659 -2.46 -22.28 -11.63
N ARG A 660 -2.46 -22.24 -10.28
CA ARG A 660 -3.57 -21.68 -9.51
C ARG A 660 -3.57 -20.16 -9.50
N PHE A 661 -2.40 -19.54 -9.48
CA PHE A 661 -2.29 -18.08 -9.31
C PHE A 661 -1.87 -17.33 -10.57
N HIS A 662 -1.38 -17.98 -11.59
CA HIS A 662 -0.85 -17.35 -12.81
C HIS A 662 0.02 -16.13 -12.49
N ALA A 663 1.05 -16.36 -11.65
CA ALA A 663 1.95 -15.32 -11.16
C ALA A 663 3.37 -15.85 -10.97
N HIS A 664 4.32 -14.95 -10.86
CA HIS A 664 5.68 -15.32 -10.48
C HIS A 664 5.69 -15.74 -9.00
N ILE A 665 5.92 -17.03 -8.74
CA ILE A 665 5.95 -17.62 -7.40
C ILE A 665 7.23 -18.42 -7.24
N ASN A 666 8.27 -17.76 -6.73
CA ASN A 666 9.51 -18.44 -6.39
C ASN A 666 9.32 -19.26 -5.12
N VAL A 667 9.71 -20.52 -5.16
CA VAL A 667 9.66 -21.46 -4.03
C VAL A 667 11.06 -22.01 -3.79
N GLU A 668 11.62 -21.73 -2.64
CA GLU A 668 12.93 -22.18 -2.26
C GLU A 668 12.89 -23.06 -1.00
N TRP A 669 13.68 -24.12 -1.01
CA TRP A 669 13.91 -24.99 0.15
C TRP A 669 14.86 -24.31 1.14
N CYS A 670 14.46 -24.25 2.41
CA CYS A 670 15.23 -23.65 3.50
C CYS A 670 15.95 -24.72 4.32
N GLY A 671 16.98 -25.33 3.76
CA GLY A 671 17.73 -26.39 4.46
C GLY A 671 18.76 -25.89 5.47
N TRP A 672 19.16 -24.63 5.44
CA TRP A 672 20.38 -24.18 6.09
C TRP A 672 20.22 -22.96 7.03
N THR A 673 21.02 -22.90 8.11
CA THR A 673 20.94 -21.86 9.17
C THR A 673 21.27 -20.45 8.71
N MET A 674 22.15 -20.27 7.70
CA MET A 674 22.50 -18.93 7.19
C MET A 674 21.39 -18.32 6.34
N LEU A 675 20.56 -19.14 5.70
CA LEU A 675 19.39 -18.69 4.96
C LEU A 675 18.40 -17.96 5.88
N ILE A 676 18.29 -18.39 7.13
CA ILE A 676 17.42 -17.79 8.14
C ILE A 676 17.79 -16.32 8.36
N LYS A 677 19.08 -16.00 8.50
CA LYS A 677 19.54 -14.61 8.66
C LYS A 677 19.18 -13.75 7.44
N TYR A 678 19.23 -14.34 6.24
CA TYR A 678 18.84 -13.69 5.00
C TYR A 678 17.32 -13.49 4.92
N LEU A 679 16.53 -14.51 5.33
CA LEU A 679 15.07 -14.48 5.34
C LEU A 679 14.55 -13.45 6.35
N PHE A 680 15.12 -13.43 7.54
CA PHE A 680 14.80 -12.43 8.56
C PHE A 680 15.12 -10.99 8.08
N LYS A 681 16.13 -10.82 7.23
CA LYS A 681 16.42 -9.53 6.60
C LYS A 681 15.24 -9.04 5.76
N TYR A 682 14.53 -9.92 5.03
CA TYR A 682 13.36 -9.51 4.25
C TYR A 682 12.13 -9.25 5.11
N ILE A 683 11.94 -10.02 6.16
CA ILE A 683 10.78 -9.91 7.05
C ILE A 683 10.94 -8.75 8.04
N SER A 684 12.18 -8.52 8.53
CA SER A 684 12.52 -7.41 9.42
C SER A 684 12.98 -6.15 8.68
N LYS A 685 13.00 -6.16 7.33
CA LYS A 685 13.33 -4.98 6.54
C LYS A 685 12.21 -3.95 6.71
N GLY A 686 12.47 -2.90 7.47
CA GLY A 686 11.59 -1.76 7.57
C GLY A 686 11.36 -1.08 6.21
N ILE A 687 10.63 0.02 6.22
CA ILE A 687 10.30 0.83 5.04
C ILE A 687 11.58 1.17 4.25
N GLU A 688 11.56 0.99 2.94
CA GLU A 688 12.69 1.35 2.07
C GLU A 688 13.00 2.85 2.19
N ARG A 689 14.27 3.14 2.43
CA ARG A 689 14.79 4.51 2.52
C ARG A 689 15.83 4.74 1.42
N VAL A 690 15.91 5.97 0.94
CA VAL A 690 17.08 6.41 0.14
C VAL A 690 18.18 6.79 1.10
N ALA A 691 19.32 6.10 1.02
CA ALA A 691 20.54 6.61 1.63
C ALA A 691 21.06 7.77 0.77
N ALA A 692 20.73 9.00 1.14
CA ALA A 692 21.36 10.17 0.55
C ALA A 692 22.71 10.37 1.24
N HIS A 693 23.80 10.06 0.56
CA HIS A 693 25.12 10.57 0.92
C HIS A 693 25.16 12.06 0.53
N ILE A 694 24.94 12.94 1.50
CA ILE A 694 25.23 14.36 1.34
C ILE A 694 26.74 14.49 1.52
N PRO A 695 27.52 14.91 0.49
CA PRO A 695 28.93 15.21 0.66
C PRO A 695 29.05 16.33 1.70
N ARG A 696 29.80 16.09 2.77
CA ARG A 696 30.03 17.10 3.82
C ARG A 696 30.85 18.25 3.20
N PRO A 697 30.47 19.52 3.43
CA PRO A 697 31.41 20.61 3.23
C PRO A 697 32.58 20.43 4.19
N VAL A 698 33.77 20.40 3.65
CA VAL A 698 35.01 20.35 4.44
C VAL A 698 35.16 21.71 5.14
N GLY A 699 34.90 21.79 6.44
CA GLY A 699 35.18 22.95 7.28
C GLY A 699 34.05 23.29 8.27
N GLY A 700 34.25 22.93 9.55
CA GLY A 700 33.47 23.44 10.67
C GLY A 700 33.08 22.41 11.73
N ASP A 701 33.56 22.57 12.94
CA ASP A 701 33.41 21.71 14.12
C ASP A 701 31.98 21.60 14.73
N THR A 702 30.93 21.63 13.94
CA THR A 702 29.53 21.53 14.43
C THR A 702 28.86 20.18 14.18
N SER A 703 29.60 19.17 13.73
CA SER A 703 29.02 17.92 13.21
C SER A 703 28.59 16.90 14.28
N ALA A 704 29.20 16.87 15.46
CA ALA A 704 28.89 15.89 16.50
C ALA A 704 27.48 16.08 17.10
N ASN A 705 27.06 17.32 17.32
CA ASN A 705 25.73 17.63 17.87
C ASN A 705 24.59 17.40 16.88
N ALA A 706 24.85 17.50 15.56
CA ALA A 706 23.86 17.26 14.54
C ALA A 706 23.60 15.75 14.30
N GLU A 707 24.61 14.90 14.45
CA GLU A 707 24.45 13.44 14.39
C GLU A 707 23.79 12.88 15.65
N GLN A 708 24.12 13.39 16.84
CA GLN A 708 23.46 13.04 18.10
C GLN A 708 21.98 13.46 18.08
N ASN A 709 21.62 14.64 17.57
CA ASN A 709 20.22 15.05 17.42
C ASN A 709 19.44 14.23 16.40
N ARG A 710 20.07 13.70 15.33
CA ARG A 710 19.41 12.80 14.39
C ARG A 710 19.03 11.47 15.03
N ASN A 711 19.83 10.94 15.93
CA ASN A 711 19.54 9.68 16.63
C ASN A 711 18.44 9.80 17.69
N ASN A 712 18.07 11.02 18.08
CA ASN A 712 17.10 11.27 19.14
C ASN A 712 15.64 11.43 18.67
N ASP A 713 15.36 11.59 17.36
CA ASP A 713 14.00 11.72 16.79
C ASP A 713 13.68 10.60 15.82
N GLU A 714 13.05 9.53 16.32
CA GLU A 714 12.64 8.38 15.50
C GLU A 714 11.52 8.75 14.51
N ILE A 715 10.65 9.71 14.83
CA ILE A 715 9.61 10.18 13.92
C ILE A 715 10.24 10.88 12.71
N LYS A 716 11.22 11.76 12.94
CA LYS A 716 11.96 12.40 11.86
C LYS A 716 12.69 11.38 11.01
N ASN A 717 13.41 10.45 11.66
CA ASN A 717 14.11 9.37 10.97
C ASN A 717 13.20 8.45 10.16
N PHE A 718 11.95 8.26 10.62
CA PHE A 718 10.97 7.45 9.90
C PHE A 718 10.48 8.13 8.62
N VAL A 719 10.29 9.46 8.65
CA VAL A 719 9.74 10.22 7.52
C VAL A 719 10.83 10.59 6.51
N ASP A 720 12.06 10.92 6.98
CA ASP A 720 13.15 11.36 6.12
C ASP A 720 13.51 10.28 5.10
N ALA A 721 13.58 10.66 3.82
CA ALA A 721 13.94 9.82 2.68
C ALA A 721 13.03 8.59 2.45
N ARG A 722 11.79 8.61 2.94
CA ARG A 722 10.81 7.56 2.68
C ARG A 722 10.19 7.70 1.30
N PHE A 723 10.03 6.56 0.60
CA PHE A 723 9.27 6.48 -0.63
C PHE A 723 7.88 5.91 -0.38
N ILE A 724 6.88 6.50 -1.01
CA ILE A 724 5.49 6.04 -0.97
C ILE A 724 4.99 5.86 -2.40
N CYS A 725 4.47 4.68 -2.70
CA CYS A 725 3.86 4.37 -3.98
C CYS A 725 2.35 4.16 -3.84
N PRO A 726 1.55 4.27 -4.93
CA PRO A 726 0.10 4.10 -4.86
C PRO A 726 -0.35 2.74 -4.32
N TYR A 727 0.35 1.67 -4.62
CA TYR A 727 0.03 0.33 -4.13
C TYR A 727 0.14 0.23 -2.61
N GLU A 728 1.20 0.82 -2.03
CA GLU A 728 1.36 0.95 -0.59
C GLU A 728 0.29 1.84 0.02
N ALA A 729 0.05 3.00 -0.61
CA ALA A 729 -0.93 3.98 -0.14
C ALA A 729 -2.37 3.42 -0.13
N CYS A 730 -2.71 2.53 -1.06
CA CYS A 730 -4.03 1.88 -1.09
C CYS A 730 -4.19 0.79 -0.03
N TRP A 731 -3.10 0.16 0.42
CA TRP A 731 -3.14 -1.02 1.28
C TRP A 731 -3.93 -0.86 2.59
N PRO A 732 -3.86 0.27 3.32
CA PRO A 732 -4.63 0.45 4.56
C PRO A 732 -6.14 0.53 4.37
N TYR A 733 -6.61 0.74 3.15
CA TYR A 733 -8.04 0.87 2.81
C TYR A 733 -8.67 -0.47 2.41
N ILE A 734 -7.85 -1.52 2.23
CA ILE A 734 -8.22 -2.86 1.73
C ILE A 734 -8.58 -3.83 2.84
#